data_a37edabac543926e2a7447104abccb41
#
_entry.id   a37edabac543926e2a7447104abccb41
#
_cell.length_a   1.000
_cell.length_b   1.000
_cell.length_c   1.000
_cell.angle_alpha   90.00
_cell.angle_beta   90.00
_cell.angle_gamma   90.00
#
_symmetry.space_group_name_H-M   'P 1'
#
loop_
_entity.id
_entity.type
_entity.pdbx_description
1 polymer ?
#
loop_
_entity_poly.entity_id
_entity_poly.type
_entity_poly.pdbx_seq_one_letter_code
_entity_poly.pdbx_strand_id
1 'polypeptide(L)'
;MRTRLAFLLVTLALLANTAYGQQPSSTAPAKAVPEKLTAGTPRVTAAGATFTVPAGWSITTERNLVVLEPPETDTHIAIVDSDSADARSAVAAGWAAYKPDAKRPLKLVTPRPARNGWEDRQVFDYETSPNERAVVQAIAYRAGKMWTVVILDGSEPTFEKRGAPIALVVQSLRPKGYQREMFTGRKANRLDPAHVAQLKDFVQESMRKLGIPGASLALVDNGKIVYEGGLGVRELGKPTPVDENTLFMAASNTKGMTTLLLSELVDEGKLRWDEPVIEAYPSFKLGDAETTRRVLVKNLICACTGLPRQDLEWIFEFKNATPESSLALLGTMQPTSKYGEVFQYSNLMASAAGYIGAHLVFPDRELGAAYDAAMQERIFDPLGMKSTTFNMARALEGNHASPHGDDIDGKPAVADVAFDYAIMPHRPAGGVWTSANDLIRYVELELALGKLPNGKQLVSQENLLARRIPQVPIGEDQTYGMGLEVDKTYGVPVVHHGGSMAGYKSDIYFLPDSGIGAVLLTNSDNGGMLLGPFRRRLLEVVFDGKSEAAGDVAGQAARHYAVIANERKRLVVPADHSLVSKLASHYTSRELGDIAILNDNGSTTFDFGEWKSKVASRKNDDGTISFITIDPTNDGFEFVMGERAGKRVLVIRDGQHEYVFTEAT
;
A
#
# COMPACT_ATOMS: atom_id res chain seq x y z
N MET A 1 61.35 -23.67 -13.09
CA MET A 1 61.97 -24.22 -14.29
C MET A 1 61.18 -23.62 -15.45
N ARG A 2 61.70 -22.59 -16.10
CA ARG A 2 62.51 -22.61 -17.33
C ARG A 2 61.72 -23.29 -18.47
N THR A 3 61.42 -22.80 -19.70
CA THR A 3 62.08 -21.76 -20.49
C THR A 3 61.24 -21.47 -21.75
N ARG A 4 61.12 -20.23 -22.21
CA ARG A 4 61.46 -19.54 -23.51
C ARG A 4 60.85 -20.08 -24.81
N LEU A 5 60.12 -19.20 -25.53
CA LEU A 5 60.56 -18.26 -26.60
C LEU A 5 60.81 -18.91 -27.97
N ALA A 6 60.13 -18.48 -29.01
CA ALA A 6 60.74 -18.06 -30.25
C ALA A 6 59.82 -17.31 -31.22
N PHE A 7 60.29 -16.19 -31.68
CA PHE A 7 59.80 -15.34 -32.77
C PHE A 7 59.99 -16.02 -34.15
N LEU A 8 59.17 -15.71 -35.15
CA LEU A 8 59.67 -15.42 -36.49
C LEU A 8 58.68 -14.55 -37.31
N LEU A 9 59.21 -13.44 -37.81
CA LEU A 9 58.71 -12.59 -38.90
C LEU A 9 58.98 -13.26 -40.25
N VAL A 10 58.21 -12.94 -41.31
CA VAL A 10 58.61 -12.65 -42.70
C VAL A 10 57.37 -12.45 -43.58
N THR A 11 57.12 -11.35 -44.08
CA THR A 11 57.27 -10.51 -45.30
C THR A 11 56.05 -10.48 -46.25
N LEU A 12 55.88 -9.24 -46.73
CA LEU A 12 54.93 -8.73 -47.75
C LEU A 12 55.00 -9.52 -49.07
N ALA A 13 53.82 -9.60 -49.70
CA ALA A 13 53.68 -9.54 -51.16
C ALA A 13 52.48 -8.74 -51.57
N LEU A 14 52.66 -7.61 -52.19
CA LEU A 14 51.64 -6.85 -52.94
C LEU A 14 51.25 -7.61 -54.20
N LEU A 15 49.96 -7.75 -54.48
CA LEU A 15 49.39 -7.81 -55.82
C LEU A 15 48.05 -7.10 -55.85
N ALA A 16 47.99 -6.05 -56.65
CA ALA A 16 46.75 -5.35 -57.00
C ALA A 16 45.94 -6.21 -57.97
N ASN A 17 44.62 -6.27 -57.79
CA ASN A 17 43.68 -6.13 -58.91
C ASN A 17 42.19 -6.02 -58.52
N THR A 18 41.58 -5.05 -59.15
CA THR A 18 40.19 -4.93 -59.65
C THR A 18 39.07 -4.78 -58.62
N ALA A 19 38.54 -3.56 -58.66
CA ALA A 19 37.30 -3.13 -58.09
C ALA A 19 36.08 -3.94 -58.61
N TYR A 20 35.37 -4.59 -57.68
CA TYR A 20 33.92 -4.84 -57.80
C TYR A 20 33.21 -4.15 -56.69
N GLY A 21 32.31 -3.24 -57.01
CA GLY A 21 31.47 -2.50 -56.07
C GLY A 21 30.63 -3.46 -55.23
N GLN A 22 30.93 -3.54 -53.94
CA GLN A 22 30.02 -4.07 -52.96
C GLN A 22 29.13 -2.90 -52.48
N GLN A 23 27.82 -3.03 -52.67
CA GLN A 23 26.83 -2.22 -51.97
C GLN A 23 27.06 -2.33 -50.46
N PRO A 24 26.91 -1.25 -49.70
CA PRO A 24 26.98 -1.34 -48.24
C PRO A 24 25.85 -2.23 -47.75
N SER A 25 26.19 -3.36 -47.13
CA SER A 25 25.29 -4.16 -46.33
C SER A 25 24.70 -3.25 -45.27
N SER A 26 23.40 -3.08 -45.27
CA SER A 26 22.68 -2.45 -44.17
C SER A 26 22.91 -3.30 -42.90
N THR A 27 23.88 -2.91 -42.09
CA THR A 27 23.99 -3.43 -40.74
C THR A 27 22.75 -3.01 -40.00
N ALA A 28 21.91 -3.96 -39.64
CA ALA A 28 20.84 -3.71 -38.67
C ALA A 28 21.46 -2.99 -37.44
N PRO A 29 20.81 -1.95 -36.90
CA PRO A 29 21.39 -1.23 -35.77
C PRO A 29 21.59 -2.24 -34.62
N ALA A 30 22.81 -2.22 -34.07
CA ALA A 30 23.12 -3.05 -32.91
C ALA A 30 22.08 -2.76 -31.82
N LYS A 31 21.47 -3.82 -31.27
CA LYS A 31 20.53 -3.66 -30.11
C LYS A 31 21.28 -2.91 -29.01
N ALA A 32 20.64 -1.89 -28.45
CA ALA A 32 21.19 -1.15 -27.32
C ALA A 32 21.47 -2.11 -26.14
N VAL A 33 22.65 -1.99 -25.55
CA VAL A 33 23.05 -2.83 -24.43
C VAL A 33 22.43 -2.27 -23.15
N PRO A 34 21.76 -3.08 -22.33
CA PRO A 34 21.21 -2.61 -21.05
C PRO A 34 22.30 -2.08 -20.11
N GLU A 35 22.10 -0.88 -19.55
CA GLU A 35 22.93 -0.30 -18.49
C GLU A 35 22.34 -0.65 -17.14
N LYS A 36 23.04 -1.37 -16.25
CA LYS A 36 22.61 -1.66 -14.90
C LYS A 36 23.04 -0.55 -13.94
N LEU A 37 22.10 0.01 -13.18
CA LEU A 37 22.34 1.14 -12.28
C LEU A 37 22.47 0.67 -10.82
N THR A 38 23.49 1.14 -10.12
CA THR A 38 23.76 0.76 -8.71
C THR A 38 23.10 1.71 -7.71
N ALA A 39 22.65 2.88 -8.17
CA ALA A 39 21.97 3.89 -7.34
C ALA A 39 20.77 4.46 -8.08
N GLY A 40 19.83 5.06 -7.34
CA GLY A 40 18.73 5.83 -7.93
C GLY A 40 19.30 6.94 -8.81
N THR A 41 19.01 6.90 -10.12
CA THR A 41 19.71 7.75 -11.12
C THR A 41 18.71 8.53 -11.96
N PRO A 42 18.75 9.87 -11.93
CA PRO A 42 17.94 10.70 -12.82
C PRO A 42 18.27 10.44 -14.29
N ARG A 43 17.25 10.40 -15.13
CA ARG A 43 17.33 10.23 -16.59
C ARG A 43 16.35 11.18 -17.27
N VAL A 44 16.54 11.34 -18.57
CA VAL A 44 15.72 12.23 -19.40
C VAL A 44 15.28 11.48 -20.65
N THR A 45 14.00 11.62 -21.01
CA THR A 45 13.45 11.09 -22.27
C THR A 45 13.87 11.94 -23.47
N ALA A 46 13.63 11.47 -24.69
CA ALA A 46 13.96 12.22 -25.92
C ALA A 46 13.24 13.58 -25.99
N ALA A 47 12.01 13.69 -25.49
CA ALA A 47 11.27 14.96 -25.42
C ALA A 47 11.66 15.84 -24.23
N GLY A 48 12.53 15.36 -23.35
CA GLY A 48 13.05 16.11 -22.23
C GLY A 48 12.28 15.93 -20.92
N ALA A 49 11.35 14.97 -20.83
CA ALA A 49 10.73 14.61 -19.56
C ALA A 49 11.78 13.94 -18.67
N THR A 50 11.78 14.28 -17.38
CA THR A 50 12.72 13.73 -16.38
C THR A 50 12.06 12.65 -15.54
N PHE A 51 12.82 11.62 -15.15
CA PHE A 51 12.39 10.55 -14.24
C PHE A 51 13.61 9.95 -13.53
N THR A 52 13.39 9.16 -12.48
CA THR A 52 14.45 8.50 -11.71
C THR A 52 14.37 6.99 -11.93
N VAL A 53 15.46 6.38 -12.37
CA VAL A 53 15.60 4.92 -12.46
C VAL A 53 16.00 4.38 -11.09
N PRO A 54 15.30 3.36 -10.56
CA PRO A 54 15.65 2.79 -9.26
C PRO A 54 17.01 2.11 -9.24
N ALA A 55 17.62 2.03 -8.05
CA ALA A 55 18.84 1.27 -7.84
C ALA A 55 18.62 -0.22 -8.14
N GLY A 56 19.62 -0.86 -8.75
CA GLY A 56 19.58 -2.29 -9.11
C GLY A 56 18.84 -2.60 -10.41
N TRP A 57 18.15 -1.63 -11.02
CA TRP A 57 17.43 -1.80 -12.28
C TRP A 57 18.34 -1.60 -13.51
N SER A 58 17.95 -2.20 -14.61
CA SER A 58 18.58 -1.98 -15.92
C SER A 58 17.77 -0.98 -16.74
N ILE A 59 18.45 -0.17 -17.55
CA ILE A 59 17.85 0.77 -18.50
C ILE A 59 18.38 0.51 -19.90
N THR A 60 17.47 0.47 -20.87
CA THR A 60 17.80 0.46 -22.30
C THR A 60 17.13 1.67 -22.95
N THR A 61 17.85 2.40 -23.77
CA THR A 61 17.33 3.58 -24.48
C THR A 61 17.53 3.42 -25.98
N GLU A 62 16.44 3.52 -26.74
CA GLU A 62 16.42 3.47 -28.20
C GLU A 62 15.54 4.58 -28.76
N ARG A 63 16.11 5.60 -29.38
CA ARG A 63 15.41 6.75 -29.97
C ARG A 63 14.48 7.43 -28.95
N ASN A 64 13.14 7.26 -29.10
CA ASN A 64 12.10 7.82 -28.24
C ASN A 64 11.56 6.82 -27.19
N LEU A 65 12.14 5.62 -27.10
CA LEU A 65 11.76 4.55 -26.18
C LEU A 65 12.83 4.40 -25.10
N VAL A 66 12.41 4.34 -23.86
CA VAL A 66 13.19 3.90 -22.70
C VAL A 66 12.52 2.69 -22.10
N VAL A 67 13.27 1.63 -21.82
CA VAL A 67 12.77 0.43 -21.12
C VAL A 67 13.56 0.25 -19.85
N LEU A 68 12.84 0.14 -18.72
CA LEU A 68 13.38 -0.18 -17.40
C LEU A 68 12.99 -1.61 -17.04
N GLU A 69 13.95 -2.36 -16.51
CA GLU A 69 13.80 -3.77 -16.15
C GLU A 69 14.33 -4.00 -14.73
N PRO A 70 13.53 -4.56 -13.79
CA PRO A 70 14.00 -4.95 -12.48
C PRO A 70 14.87 -6.21 -12.52
N PRO A 71 15.52 -6.59 -11.40
CA PRO A 71 16.35 -7.80 -11.32
C PRO A 71 15.63 -9.11 -11.67
N GLU A 72 14.29 -9.17 -11.53
CA GLU A 72 13.45 -10.34 -11.85
C GLU A 72 13.31 -10.59 -13.35
N THR A 73 13.51 -9.58 -14.18
CA THR A 73 13.47 -9.63 -15.67
C THR A 73 12.12 -9.99 -16.31
N ASP A 74 11.07 -10.19 -15.51
CA ASP A 74 9.72 -10.56 -15.95
C ASP A 74 8.77 -9.37 -16.03
N THR A 75 9.26 -8.16 -15.78
CA THR A 75 8.49 -6.93 -15.67
C THR A 75 9.23 -5.78 -16.32
N HIS A 76 8.49 -4.90 -17.01
CA HIS A 76 9.07 -3.75 -17.70
C HIS A 76 8.27 -2.48 -17.44
N ILE A 77 8.97 -1.36 -17.37
CA ILE A 77 8.38 -0.02 -17.49
C ILE A 77 8.93 0.58 -18.78
N ALA A 78 8.08 0.72 -19.81
CA ALA A 78 8.47 1.39 -21.03
C ALA A 78 7.97 2.84 -21.00
N ILE A 79 8.86 3.80 -21.34
CA ILE A 79 8.52 5.22 -21.43
C ILE A 79 8.75 5.65 -22.87
N VAL A 80 7.73 6.17 -23.53
CA VAL A 80 7.75 6.52 -24.96
C VAL A 80 7.23 7.93 -25.15
N ASP A 81 8.02 8.77 -25.82
CA ASP A 81 7.57 10.10 -26.23
C ASP A 81 6.91 10.03 -27.62
N SER A 82 5.83 10.81 -27.79
CA SER A 82 5.02 10.86 -29.03
C SER A 82 4.43 12.23 -29.25
N ASP A 83 4.36 12.66 -30.52
CA ASP A 83 3.69 13.89 -30.98
C ASP A 83 2.26 13.62 -31.51
N SER A 84 1.68 12.49 -31.13
CA SER A 84 0.33 12.07 -31.52
C SER A 84 -0.74 13.11 -31.17
N ALA A 85 -1.83 13.13 -31.93
CA ALA A 85 -2.90 14.10 -31.78
C ALA A 85 -3.68 13.97 -30.46
N ASP A 86 -3.81 12.73 -29.94
CA ASP A 86 -4.58 12.40 -28.74
C ASP A 86 -3.94 11.27 -27.93
N ALA A 87 -4.44 11.06 -26.70
CA ALA A 87 -3.92 10.05 -25.76
C ALA A 87 -4.00 8.62 -26.33
N ARG A 88 -5.07 8.28 -27.03
CA ARG A 88 -5.28 6.94 -27.58
C ARG A 88 -4.27 6.64 -28.68
N SER A 89 -4.05 7.59 -29.57
CA SER A 89 -3.03 7.50 -30.61
C SER A 89 -1.61 7.46 -30.04
N ALA A 90 -1.34 8.23 -28.96
CA ALA A 90 -0.06 8.20 -28.29
C ALA A 90 0.22 6.85 -27.63
N VAL A 91 -0.78 6.26 -26.95
CA VAL A 91 -0.66 4.92 -26.36
C VAL A 91 -0.46 3.84 -27.42
N ALA A 92 -1.16 3.93 -28.57
CA ALA A 92 -0.95 3.01 -29.69
C ALA A 92 0.49 3.11 -30.24
N ALA A 93 1.01 4.33 -30.41
CA ALA A 93 2.41 4.57 -30.80
C ALA A 93 3.39 4.02 -29.74
N GLY A 94 3.07 4.16 -28.45
CA GLY A 94 3.85 3.59 -27.35
C GLY A 94 3.99 2.09 -27.43
N TRP A 95 2.87 1.37 -27.61
CA TRP A 95 2.88 -0.09 -27.80
C TRP A 95 3.62 -0.50 -29.06
N ALA A 96 3.43 0.20 -30.18
CA ALA A 96 4.13 -0.08 -31.42
C ALA A 96 5.65 0.06 -31.29
N ALA A 97 6.13 0.99 -30.47
CA ALA A 97 7.56 1.17 -30.20
C ALA A 97 8.09 0.09 -29.24
N TYR A 98 7.32 -0.29 -28.23
CA TYR A 98 7.75 -1.21 -27.17
C TYR A 98 7.56 -2.69 -27.55
N LYS A 99 6.35 -3.07 -27.88
CA LYS A 99 5.98 -4.45 -28.29
C LYS A 99 4.97 -4.39 -29.45
N PRO A 100 5.43 -4.26 -30.70
CA PRO A 100 4.56 -4.03 -31.86
C PRO A 100 3.53 -5.14 -32.11
N ASP A 101 3.85 -6.37 -31.68
CA ASP A 101 2.93 -7.54 -31.84
C ASP A 101 1.97 -7.70 -30.66
N ALA A 102 2.07 -6.87 -29.61
CA ALA A 102 1.18 -6.95 -28.45
C ALA A 102 -0.24 -6.54 -28.85
N LYS A 103 -1.19 -7.46 -28.65
CA LYS A 103 -2.62 -7.22 -28.89
C LYS A 103 -3.38 -7.58 -27.61
N ARG A 104 -3.67 -6.58 -26.79
CA ARG A 104 -4.47 -6.77 -25.58
C ARG A 104 -5.79 -6.01 -25.67
N PRO A 105 -6.92 -6.63 -25.33
CA PRO A 105 -8.19 -5.93 -25.20
C PRO A 105 -8.09 -4.82 -24.16
N LEU A 106 -8.61 -3.65 -24.50
CA LEU A 106 -8.69 -2.53 -23.60
C LEU A 106 -9.85 -2.76 -22.62
N LYS A 107 -9.56 -2.73 -21.32
CA LYS A 107 -10.55 -2.90 -20.25
C LYS A 107 -11.27 -1.60 -19.91
N LEU A 108 -10.51 -0.53 -19.67
CA LEU A 108 -11.06 0.75 -19.21
C LEU A 108 -10.10 1.90 -19.53
N VAL A 109 -10.64 3.07 -19.84
CA VAL A 109 -9.88 4.33 -19.92
C VAL A 109 -10.46 5.32 -18.93
N THR A 110 -9.60 5.88 -18.07
CA THR A 110 -10.02 6.87 -17.07
C THR A 110 -9.15 8.11 -17.12
N PRO A 111 -9.74 9.32 -17.14
CA PRO A 111 -8.98 10.54 -17.03
C PRO A 111 -8.45 10.74 -15.60
N ARG A 112 -7.38 11.51 -15.49
CA ARG A 112 -6.80 11.97 -14.23
C ARG A 112 -6.68 13.49 -14.23
N PRO A 113 -6.78 14.16 -13.09
CA PRO A 113 -6.58 15.59 -13.01
C PRO A 113 -5.20 16.01 -13.53
N ALA A 114 -5.10 17.22 -14.09
CA ALA A 114 -3.83 17.86 -14.40
C ALA A 114 -2.99 17.96 -13.11
N ARG A 115 -1.71 17.57 -13.17
CA ARG A 115 -0.81 17.57 -12.00
C ARG A 115 0.66 17.50 -12.43
N ASN A 116 1.55 18.05 -11.60
CA ASN A 116 3.00 17.95 -11.80
C ASN A 116 3.46 18.45 -13.18
N GLY A 117 2.78 19.48 -13.72
CA GLY A 117 3.07 20.03 -15.04
C GLY A 117 2.43 19.29 -16.22
N TRP A 118 1.75 18.18 -15.98
CA TRP A 118 1.00 17.44 -16.98
C TRP A 118 -0.42 18.03 -17.11
N GLU A 119 -0.79 18.47 -18.32
CA GLU A 119 -2.06 19.14 -18.63
C GLU A 119 -3.20 18.16 -18.84
N ASP A 120 -2.90 16.97 -19.40
CA ASP A 120 -3.82 15.86 -19.63
C ASP A 120 -3.17 14.56 -19.17
N ARG A 121 -3.93 13.73 -18.49
CA ARG A 121 -3.47 12.44 -17.97
C ARG A 121 -4.57 11.43 -18.10
N GLN A 122 -4.30 10.31 -18.77
CA GLN A 122 -5.27 9.23 -18.97
C GLN A 122 -4.63 7.87 -18.65
N VAL A 123 -5.38 7.03 -17.94
CA VAL A 123 -4.97 5.66 -17.61
C VAL A 123 -5.75 4.69 -18.48
N PHE A 124 -5.04 3.80 -19.12
CA PHE A 124 -5.53 2.72 -19.98
C PHE A 124 -5.26 1.39 -19.28
N ASP A 125 -6.29 0.77 -18.74
CA ASP A 125 -6.22 -0.56 -18.14
C ASP A 125 -6.54 -1.61 -19.20
N TYR A 126 -5.79 -2.71 -19.23
CA TYR A 126 -5.98 -3.80 -20.19
C TYR A 126 -6.50 -5.05 -19.51
N GLU A 127 -7.17 -5.92 -20.30
CA GLU A 127 -7.65 -7.20 -19.80
C GLU A 127 -6.49 -8.15 -19.52
N THR A 128 -6.53 -8.75 -18.34
CA THR A 128 -5.66 -9.86 -17.92
C THR A 128 -6.52 -10.93 -17.26
N SER A 129 -6.20 -12.21 -17.47
CA SER A 129 -6.89 -13.28 -16.76
C SER A 129 -6.22 -13.53 -15.39
N PRO A 130 -6.97 -14.07 -14.42
CA PRO A 130 -6.39 -14.38 -13.10
C PRO A 130 -5.22 -15.38 -13.17
N ASN A 131 -5.26 -16.32 -14.12
CA ASN A 131 -4.20 -17.31 -14.28
C ASN A 131 -2.94 -16.76 -14.96
N GLU A 132 -3.06 -15.66 -15.69
CA GLU A 132 -1.93 -14.97 -16.31
C GLU A 132 -1.05 -14.28 -15.26
N ARG A 133 -1.62 -13.88 -14.13
CA ARG A 133 -0.94 -13.14 -13.05
C ARG A 133 -0.10 -11.97 -13.58
N ALA A 134 -0.70 -11.17 -14.44
CA ALA A 134 -0.05 -10.06 -15.11
C ALA A 134 -0.71 -8.73 -14.80
N VAL A 135 0.10 -7.70 -14.70
CA VAL A 135 -0.31 -6.29 -14.66
C VAL A 135 0.04 -5.66 -15.98
N VAL A 136 -0.97 -5.14 -16.70
CA VAL A 136 -0.77 -4.42 -17.96
C VAL A 136 -1.58 -3.13 -17.95
N GLN A 137 -0.87 -2.01 -18.00
CA GLN A 137 -1.46 -0.67 -17.95
C GLN A 137 -0.63 0.30 -18.78
N ALA A 138 -1.26 1.28 -19.41
CA ALA A 138 -0.57 2.43 -19.97
C ALA A 138 -1.10 3.74 -19.37
N ILE A 139 -0.21 4.69 -19.15
CA ILE A 139 -0.56 6.03 -18.65
C ILE A 139 -0.02 7.03 -19.64
N ALA A 140 -0.92 7.79 -20.27
CA ALA A 140 -0.55 8.88 -21.17
C ALA A 140 -0.52 10.20 -20.42
N TYR A 141 0.55 10.96 -20.57
CA TYR A 141 0.80 12.25 -19.98
C TYR A 141 1.06 13.28 -21.07
N ARG A 142 0.36 14.42 -21.10
CA ARG A 142 0.55 15.47 -22.09
C ARG A 142 1.09 16.76 -21.45
N ALA A 143 2.10 17.33 -22.10
CA ALA A 143 2.56 18.69 -21.84
C ALA A 143 2.79 19.41 -23.18
N GLY A 144 2.05 20.50 -23.43
CA GLY A 144 2.02 21.16 -24.72
C GLY A 144 1.54 20.23 -25.83
N LYS A 145 2.41 20.01 -26.83
CA LYS A 145 2.13 19.11 -27.97
C LYS A 145 2.64 17.69 -27.81
N MET A 146 3.43 17.43 -26.75
CA MET A 146 4.06 16.12 -26.54
C MET A 146 3.30 15.27 -25.56
N TRP A 147 3.17 14.00 -25.88
CA TRP A 147 2.77 12.94 -24.99
C TRP A 147 3.99 12.16 -24.51
N THR A 148 4.02 11.83 -23.24
CA THR A 148 4.91 10.81 -22.67
C THR A 148 4.04 9.68 -22.17
N VAL A 149 4.21 8.49 -22.74
CA VAL A 149 3.42 7.30 -22.40
C VAL A 149 4.29 6.39 -21.53
N VAL A 150 3.78 6.00 -20.38
CA VAL A 150 4.36 5.00 -19.50
C VAL A 150 3.57 3.71 -19.64
N ILE A 151 4.20 2.62 -20.05
CA ILE A 151 3.60 1.29 -20.13
C ILE A 151 4.17 0.46 -19.00
N LEU A 152 3.30 -0.08 -18.17
CA LEU A 152 3.59 -1.06 -17.13
C LEU A 152 3.16 -2.42 -17.66
N ASP A 153 4.09 -3.38 -17.79
CA ASP A 153 3.82 -4.68 -18.40
C ASP A 153 4.69 -5.75 -17.74
N GLY A 154 4.07 -6.65 -16.98
CA GLY A 154 4.80 -7.72 -16.34
C GLY A 154 4.04 -8.51 -15.29
N SER A 155 4.78 -9.25 -14.50
CA SER A 155 4.29 -10.19 -13.48
C SER A 155 3.70 -9.46 -12.26
N GLU A 156 2.53 -9.87 -11.82
CA GLU A 156 1.88 -9.36 -10.59
C GLU A 156 2.77 -9.51 -9.35
N PRO A 157 3.44 -10.67 -9.09
CA PRO A 157 4.35 -10.81 -7.96
C PRO A 157 5.48 -9.78 -7.93
N THR A 158 6.06 -9.47 -9.10
CA THR A 158 7.11 -8.47 -9.20
C THR A 158 6.58 -7.06 -9.02
N PHE A 159 5.38 -6.75 -9.54
CA PHE A 159 4.73 -5.46 -9.31
C PHE A 159 4.46 -5.22 -7.83
N GLU A 160 3.99 -6.22 -7.08
CA GLU A 160 3.80 -6.07 -5.64
C GLU A 160 5.13 -5.88 -4.91
N LYS A 161 6.08 -6.78 -5.12
CA LYS A 161 7.41 -6.71 -4.50
C LYS A 161 8.16 -5.41 -4.81
N ARG A 162 8.07 -4.92 -6.04
CA ARG A 162 8.75 -3.71 -6.54
C ARG A 162 7.87 -2.46 -6.53
N GLY A 163 6.77 -2.45 -5.77
CA GLY A 163 5.81 -1.33 -5.74
C GLY A 163 6.45 0.03 -5.44
N ALA A 164 7.35 0.11 -4.45
CA ALA A 164 8.05 1.36 -4.11
C ALA A 164 9.03 1.83 -5.21
N PRO A 165 9.90 1.00 -5.80
CA PRO A 165 10.69 1.36 -6.98
C PRO A 165 9.85 1.80 -8.18
N ILE A 166 8.73 1.13 -8.47
CA ILE A 166 7.80 1.50 -9.55
C ILE A 166 7.17 2.87 -9.26
N ALA A 167 6.73 3.08 -8.01
CA ALA A 167 6.22 4.38 -7.57
C ALA A 167 7.25 5.50 -7.75
N LEU A 168 8.53 5.26 -7.46
CA LEU A 168 9.62 6.22 -7.69
C LEU A 168 9.66 6.65 -9.16
N VAL A 169 9.62 5.72 -10.12
CA VAL A 169 9.64 6.04 -11.56
C VAL A 169 8.45 6.92 -11.94
N VAL A 170 7.23 6.51 -11.56
CA VAL A 170 6.00 7.21 -11.95
C VAL A 170 5.86 8.56 -11.24
N GLN A 171 6.21 8.63 -9.96
CA GLN A 171 6.13 9.87 -9.17
C GLN A 171 7.19 10.90 -9.54
N SER A 172 8.36 10.46 -10.02
CA SER A 172 9.45 11.35 -10.44
C SER A 172 9.33 11.80 -11.90
N LEU A 173 8.34 11.27 -12.65
CA LEU A 173 8.14 11.68 -14.04
C LEU A 173 7.59 13.10 -14.13
N ARG A 174 8.33 14.00 -14.80
CA ARG A 174 8.01 15.43 -14.94
C ARG A 174 8.20 15.86 -16.39
N PRO A 175 7.34 16.75 -16.93
CA PRO A 175 7.58 17.33 -18.24
C PRO A 175 8.79 18.27 -18.20
N LYS A 176 9.40 18.49 -19.34
CA LYS A 176 10.54 19.39 -19.51
C LYS A 176 10.28 20.77 -18.89
N GLY A 177 11.19 21.23 -18.04
CA GLY A 177 11.15 22.55 -17.43
C GLY A 177 10.16 22.71 -16.27
N TYR A 178 9.41 21.67 -15.90
CA TYR A 178 8.52 21.74 -14.73
C TYR A 178 9.32 21.78 -13.43
N GLN A 179 8.90 22.69 -12.54
CA GLN A 179 9.40 22.76 -11.17
C GLN A 179 8.23 22.53 -10.22
N ARG A 180 8.41 21.55 -9.32
CA ARG A 180 7.44 21.26 -8.26
C ARG A 180 7.31 22.44 -7.32
N GLU A 181 6.10 22.71 -6.84
CA GLU A 181 5.89 23.63 -5.74
C GLU A 181 6.62 23.12 -4.48
N MET A 182 7.36 24.00 -3.83
CA MET A 182 8.11 23.69 -2.62
C MET A 182 7.75 24.68 -1.51
N PHE A 183 7.63 24.16 -0.29
CA PHE A 183 7.33 24.96 0.90
C PHE A 183 8.55 25.19 1.80
N THR A 184 9.72 24.67 1.41
CA THR A 184 10.98 24.88 2.13
C THR A 184 11.24 26.36 2.41
N GLY A 185 11.45 26.69 3.68
CA GLY A 185 11.70 28.08 4.11
C GLY A 185 10.45 28.97 4.18
N ARG A 186 9.26 28.49 3.79
CA ARG A 186 8.02 29.22 4.02
C ARG A 186 7.60 29.11 5.49
N LYS A 187 7.07 30.22 6.02
CA LYS A 187 6.46 30.23 7.34
C LYS A 187 5.07 29.61 7.26
N ALA A 188 4.79 28.67 8.14
CA ALA A 188 3.47 28.06 8.25
C ALA A 188 2.44 29.06 8.83
N ASN A 189 1.27 29.13 8.22
CA ASN A 189 0.09 29.78 8.78
C ASN A 189 -0.37 29.03 10.02
N ARG A 190 -0.94 29.75 10.98
CA ARG A 190 -1.59 29.12 12.13
C ARG A 190 -2.98 28.63 11.74
N LEU A 191 -3.44 27.60 12.40
CA LEU A 191 -4.79 27.05 12.21
C LEU A 191 -5.83 27.90 12.95
N ASP A 192 -6.07 29.13 12.45
CA ASP A 192 -7.14 29.99 12.91
C ASP A 192 -8.53 29.44 12.52
N PRO A 193 -9.65 30.02 13.01
CA PRO A 193 -10.99 29.53 12.70
C PRO A 193 -11.29 29.46 11.19
N ALA A 194 -10.71 30.33 10.36
CA ALA A 194 -10.93 30.32 8.91
C ALA A 194 -10.20 29.15 8.24
N HIS A 195 -8.95 28.86 8.65
CA HIS A 195 -8.20 27.71 8.16
C HIS A 195 -8.83 26.38 8.63
N VAL A 196 -9.30 26.32 9.89
CA VAL A 196 -10.06 25.17 10.41
C VAL A 196 -11.32 24.93 9.57
N ALA A 197 -12.08 25.99 9.26
CA ALA A 197 -13.29 25.89 8.42
C ALA A 197 -12.95 25.31 7.04
N GLN A 198 -11.89 25.81 6.39
CA GLN A 198 -11.45 25.31 5.08
C GLN A 198 -11.11 23.81 5.09
N LEU A 199 -10.49 23.29 6.15
CA LEU A 199 -10.18 21.86 6.29
C LEU A 199 -11.45 21.03 6.50
N LYS A 200 -12.36 21.50 7.36
CA LYS A 200 -13.65 20.85 7.60
C LYS A 200 -14.52 20.78 6.34
N ASP A 201 -14.65 21.91 5.64
CA ASP A 201 -15.43 21.99 4.41
C ASP A 201 -14.88 21.06 3.34
N PHE A 202 -13.54 20.95 3.24
CA PHE A 202 -12.88 20.01 2.34
C PHE A 202 -13.22 18.55 2.69
N VAL A 203 -13.17 18.17 3.98
CA VAL A 203 -13.54 16.81 4.41
C VAL A 203 -15.01 16.54 4.09
N GLN A 204 -15.91 17.45 4.46
CA GLN A 204 -17.37 17.30 4.24
C GLN A 204 -17.72 17.18 2.74
N GLU A 205 -17.11 18.00 1.88
CA GLU A 205 -17.31 17.94 0.42
C GLU A 205 -16.77 16.64 -0.16
N SER A 206 -15.61 16.19 0.33
CA SER A 206 -14.97 14.94 -0.10
C SER A 206 -15.79 13.72 0.33
N MET A 207 -16.33 13.70 1.56
CA MET A 207 -17.23 12.65 2.04
C MET A 207 -18.43 12.49 1.09
N ARG A 208 -19.05 13.61 0.70
CA ARG A 208 -20.18 13.59 -0.21
C ARG A 208 -19.84 13.02 -1.60
N LYS A 209 -18.67 13.34 -2.14
CA LYS A 209 -18.20 12.84 -3.45
C LYS A 209 -17.80 11.37 -3.43
N LEU A 210 -17.27 10.92 -2.31
CA LEU A 210 -16.75 9.57 -2.12
C LEU A 210 -17.77 8.63 -1.47
N GLY A 211 -18.96 9.09 -1.08
CA GLY A 211 -19.96 8.27 -0.40
C GLY A 211 -19.54 7.83 1.00
N ILE A 212 -18.74 8.62 1.72
CA ILE A 212 -18.30 8.33 3.08
C ILE A 212 -19.40 8.77 4.07
N PRO A 213 -20.00 7.85 4.87
CA PRO A 213 -21.09 8.19 5.77
C PRO A 213 -20.68 9.04 6.96
N GLY A 214 -19.52 8.80 7.54
CA GLY A 214 -19.05 9.46 8.74
C GLY A 214 -17.55 9.65 8.80
N ALA A 215 -17.12 10.75 9.41
CA ALA A 215 -15.71 11.01 9.69
C ALA A 215 -15.56 11.76 11.03
N SER A 216 -14.42 11.60 11.68
CA SER A 216 -14.02 12.41 12.83
C SER A 216 -12.66 13.07 12.52
N LEU A 217 -12.56 14.36 12.81
CA LEU A 217 -11.41 15.21 12.57
C LEU A 217 -10.95 15.88 13.85
N ALA A 218 -9.65 15.83 14.16
CA ALA A 218 -9.04 16.65 15.19
C ALA A 218 -7.80 17.38 14.64
N LEU A 219 -7.57 18.60 15.11
CA LEU A 219 -6.49 19.47 14.67
C LEU A 219 -5.77 20.07 15.89
N VAL A 220 -4.44 20.03 15.86
CA VAL A 220 -3.58 20.63 16.89
C VAL A 220 -2.64 21.65 16.26
N ASP A 221 -2.41 22.76 16.98
CA ASP A 221 -1.52 23.83 16.57
C ASP A 221 -0.76 24.39 17.78
N ASN A 222 0.57 24.28 17.76
CA ASN A 222 1.47 24.69 18.85
C ASN A 222 1.02 24.14 20.22
N GLY A 223 0.76 22.83 20.30
CA GLY A 223 0.39 22.16 21.55
C GLY A 223 -1.01 22.56 22.07
N LYS A 224 -1.89 23.08 21.19
CA LYS A 224 -3.29 23.35 21.51
C LYS A 224 -4.20 22.67 20.52
N ILE A 225 -5.14 21.88 20.98
CA ILE A 225 -6.23 21.38 20.15
C ILE A 225 -7.08 22.59 19.73
N VAL A 226 -7.13 22.86 18.41
CA VAL A 226 -7.85 23.99 17.83
C VAL A 226 -9.20 23.57 17.24
N TYR A 227 -9.36 22.28 17.01
CA TYR A 227 -10.62 21.67 16.58
C TYR A 227 -10.64 20.18 16.92
N GLU A 228 -11.77 19.69 17.33
CA GLU A 228 -12.15 18.29 17.38
C GLU A 228 -13.67 18.18 17.13
N GLY A 229 -14.09 17.16 16.38
CA GLY A 229 -15.51 16.96 16.09
C GLY A 229 -15.77 15.94 15.00
N GLY A 230 -17.04 15.57 14.87
CA GLY A 230 -17.54 14.63 13.89
C GLY A 230 -18.26 15.28 12.72
N LEU A 231 -18.35 14.54 11.63
CA LEU A 231 -19.08 14.86 10.41
C LEU A 231 -19.89 13.63 9.98
N GLY A 232 -21.14 13.82 9.57
CA GLY A 232 -22.00 12.74 9.10
C GLY A 232 -22.51 11.83 10.23
N VAL A 233 -22.71 10.55 9.91
CA VAL A 233 -23.42 9.58 10.78
C VAL A 233 -22.54 8.36 11.09
N ARG A 234 -22.78 7.76 12.26
CA ARG A 234 -22.10 6.54 12.68
C ARG A 234 -22.47 5.33 11.81
N GLU A 235 -23.71 5.30 11.34
CA GLU A 235 -24.23 4.21 10.52
C GLU A 235 -25.28 4.74 9.54
N LEU A 236 -25.20 4.33 8.29
CA LEU A 236 -26.20 4.65 7.27
C LEU A 236 -27.59 4.21 7.69
N GLY A 237 -28.58 5.07 7.44
CA GLY A 237 -29.97 4.83 7.82
C GLY A 237 -30.31 5.12 9.28
N LYS A 238 -29.32 5.42 10.13
CA LYS A 238 -29.50 5.85 11.51
C LYS A 238 -29.14 7.33 11.68
N PRO A 239 -29.89 8.10 12.51
CA PRO A 239 -29.67 9.55 12.64
C PRO A 239 -28.52 9.93 13.59
N THR A 240 -27.90 8.96 14.26
CA THR A 240 -26.88 9.22 15.28
C THR A 240 -25.61 9.80 14.65
N PRO A 241 -25.22 11.04 15.00
CA PRO A 241 -24.07 11.68 14.41
C PRO A 241 -22.75 11.08 14.92
N VAL A 242 -21.71 11.22 14.12
CA VAL A 242 -20.34 11.09 14.59
C VAL A 242 -19.98 12.32 15.42
N ASP A 243 -19.22 12.11 16.49
CA ASP A 243 -18.61 13.17 17.31
C ASP A 243 -17.10 12.91 17.53
N GLU A 244 -16.42 13.79 18.29
CA GLU A 244 -15.00 13.67 18.58
C GLU A 244 -14.64 12.44 19.42
N ASN A 245 -15.61 11.87 20.14
CA ASN A 245 -15.46 10.69 21.01
C ASN A 245 -15.91 9.39 20.34
N THR A 246 -16.45 9.45 19.13
CA THR A 246 -16.84 8.25 18.38
C THR A 246 -15.62 7.39 18.09
N LEU A 247 -15.70 6.11 18.45
CA LEU A 247 -14.64 5.13 18.22
C LEU A 247 -14.66 4.62 16.78
N PHE A 248 -13.48 4.53 16.19
CA PHE A 248 -13.19 3.89 14.92
C PHE A 248 -12.03 2.91 15.09
N MET A 249 -11.91 1.91 14.25
CA MET A 249 -10.66 1.20 14.13
C MET A 249 -9.63 2.09 13.45
N ALA A 250 -8.55 2.44 14.18
CA ALA A 250 -7.47 3.24 13.61
C ALA A 250 -6.45 2.39 12.85
N ALA A 251 -6.66 1.09 12.83
CA ALA A 251 -5.87 0.15 12.04
C ALA A 251 -4.35 0.36 12.23
N SER A 252 -3.60 0.47 11.15
CA SER A 252 -2.13 0.54 11.19
C SER A 252 -1.54 1.76 11.90
N ASN A 253 -2.34 2.76 12.32
CA ASN A 253 -1.88 3.77 13.26
C ASN A 253 -1.43 3.17 14.61
N THR A 254 -1.88 1.94 14.93
CA THR A 254 -1.39 1.15 16.07
C THR A 254 0.13 0.98 16.04
N LYS A 255 0.73 0.82 14.85
CA LYS A 255 2.19 0.58 14.71
C LYS A 255 3.05 1.70 15.29
N GLY A 256 2.64 2.95 15.09
CA GLY A 256 3.33 4.11 15.68
C GLY A 256 3.28 4.09 17.21
N MET A 257 2.14 3.70 17.79
CA MET A 257 1.99 3.55 19.25
C MET A 257 2.73 2.32 19.76
N THR A 258 2.76 1.22 19.01
CA THR A 258 3.57 0.03 19.34
C THR A 258 5.06 0.40 19.42
N THR A 259 5.58 1.15 18.44
CA THR A 259 7.00 1.57 18.48
C THR A 259 7.28 2.64 19.54
N LEU A 260 6.27 3.40 19.98
CA LEU A 260 6.40 4.28 21.14
C LEU A 260 6.64 3.46 22.42
N LEU A 261 5.91 2.35 22.61
CA LEU A 261 6.18 1.41 23.71
C LEU A 261 7.61 0.86 23.64
N LEU A 262 8.08 0.47 22.44
CA LEU A 262 9.46 0.00 22.30
C LEU A 262 10.47 1.10 22.63
N SER A 263 10.18 2.36 22.30
CA SER A 263 11.05 3.50 22.63
C SER A 263 11.23 3.67 24.14
N GLU A 264 10.15 3.49 24.93
CA GLU A 264 10.26 3.49 26.40
C GLU A 264 11.14 2.35 26.90
N LEU A 265 11.00 1.15 26.32
CA LEU A 265 11.81 -0.01 26.71
C LEU A 265 13.29 0.18 26.36
N VAL A 266 13.59 0.92 25.30
CA VAL A 266 14.97 1.32 24.97
C VAL A 266 15.49 2.36 25.98
N ASP A 267 14.68 3.33 26.38
CA ASP A 267 15.05 4.29 27.44
C ASP A 267 15.30 3.59 28.79
N GLU A 268 14.56 2.54 29.08
CA GLU A 268 14.74 1.70 30.28
C GLU A 268 15.94 0.74 30.17
N GLY A 269 16.60 0.65 29.01
CA GLY A 269 17.70 -0.29 28.76
C GLY A 269 17.27 -1.75 28.66
N LYS A 270 15.97 -2.04 28.50
CA LYS A 270 15.43 -3.38 28.30
C LYS A 270 15.55 -3.87 26.88
N LEU A 271 15.69 -2.96 25.92
CA LEU A 271 15.90 -3.19 24.50
C LEU A 271 16.99 -2.27 23.95
N ARG A 272 17.58 -2.64 22.84
CA ARG A 272 18.38 -1.76 21.98
C ARG A 272 17.88 -1.85 20.54
N TRP A 273 17.80 -0.71 19.87
CA TRP A 273 17.36 -0.68 18.47
C TRP A 273 18.23 -1.55 17.54
N ASP A 274 19.51 -1.62 17.83
CA ASP A 274 20.53 -2.31 17.02
C ASP A 274 20.89 -3.71 17.54
N GLU A 275 20.13 -4.29 18.47
CA GLU A 275 20.35 -5.66 18.89
C GLU A 275 19.56 -6.66 18.02
N PRO A 276 20.11 -7.86 17.77
CA PRO A 276 19.37 -8.95 17.14
C PRO A 276 18.13 -9.32 17.96
N VAL A 277 16.99 -9.51 17.29
CA VAL A 277 15.73 -9.86 17.97
C VAL A 277 15.86 -11.14 18.78
N ILE A 278 16.66 -12.10 18.30
CA ILE A 278 16.91 -13.37 18.99
C ILE A 278 17.66 -13.23 20.33
N GLU A 279 18.32 -12.10 20.60
CA GLU A 279 18.92 -11.78 21.90
C GLU A 279 17.86 -11.33 22.90
N ALA A 280 16.91 -10.48 22.46
CA ALA A 280 15.79 -10.00 23.26
C ALA A 280 14.70 -11.08 23.46
N TYR A 281 14.46 -11.91 22.45
CA TYR A 281 13.43 -12.95 22.43
C TYR A 281 13.94 -14.21 21.71
N PRO A 282 14.58 -15.15 22.42
CA PRO A 282 15.26 -16.33 21.83
C PRO A 282 14.37 -17.26 21.00
N SER A 283 13.06 -17.23 21.24
CA SER A 283 12.09 -18.03 20.46
C SER A 283 11.72 -17.40 19.11
N PHE A 284 12.19 -16.17 18.82
CA PHE A 284 11.93 -15.52 17.54
C PHE A 284 12.55 -16.29 16.38
N LYS A 285 11.73 -16.57 15.36
CA LYS A 285 12.16 -17.35 14.21
C LYS A 285 11.43 -16.89 12.94
N LEU A 286 12.17 -16.76 11.86
CA LEU A 286 11.66 -16.63 10.49
C LEU A 286 11.92 -17.92 9.72
N GLY A 287 11.28 -18.12 8.58
CA GLY A 287 11.50 -19.27 7.72
C GLY A 287 12.94 -19.39 7.19
N ASP A 288 13.65 -18.28 7.08
CA ASP A 288 15.07 -18.24 6.73
C ASP A 288 15.96 -17.99 7.96
N ALA A 289 16.91 -18.89 8.19
CA ALA A 289 17.79 -18.85 9.35
C ALA A 289 18.80 -17.69 9.31
N GLU A 290 19.24 -17.26 8.12
CA GLU A 290 20.16 -16.13 7.98
C GLU A 290 19.44 -14.82 8.32
N THR A 291 18.27 -14.63 7.74
CA THR A 291 17.42 -13.45 8.03
C THR A 291 17.04 -13.42 9.52
N THR A 292 16.69 -14.56 10.13
CA THR A 292 16.41 -14.64 11.58
C THR A 292 17.53 -14.07 12.42
N ARG A 293 18.78 -14.41 12.13
CA ARG A 293 19.95 -13.93 12.89
C ARG A 293 20.25 -12.45 12.64
N ARG A 294 19.84 -11.90 11.50
CA ARG A 294 20.17 -10.54 11.05
C ARG A 294 19.14 -9.50 11.45
N VAL A 295 17.91 -9.90 11.70
CA VAL A 295 16.83 -8.97 12.06
C VAL A 295 17.12 -8.32 13.40
N LEU A 296 17.23 -6.99 13.40
CA LEU A 296 17.39 -6.17 14.59
C LEU A 296 16.01 -5.71 15.09
N VAL A 297 15.93 -5.29 16.36
CA VAL A 297 14.68 -4.79 16.96
C VAL A 297 14.05 -3.69 16.08
N LYS A 298 14.83 -2.71 15.60
CA LYS A 298 14.32 -1.65 14.68
C LYS A 298 13.75 -2.19 13.38
N ASN A 299 14.11 -3.39 12.96
CA ASN A 299 13.65 -3.97 11.70
C ASN A 299 12.34 -4.76 11.82
N LEU A 300 11.83 -4.99 13.02
CA LEU A 300 10.53 -5.62 13.21
C LEU A 300 9.39 -4.79 12.58
N ILE A 301 9.53 -3.48 12.55
CA ILE A 301 8.52 -2.56 11.98
C ILE A 301 9.08 -1.67 10.85
N CYS A 302 10.13 -2.08 10.17
CA CYS A 302 10.72 -1.28 9.09
C CYS A 302 10.12 -1.58 7.69
N ALA A 303 9.35 -2.65 7.55
CA ALA A 303 8.93 -3.16 6.24
C ALA A 303 10.11 -3.41 5.27
N CYS A 304 11.28 -3.82 5.80
CA CYS A 304 12.54 -3.91 5.05
C CYS A 304 13.27 -5.26 5.20
N THR A 305 12.63 -6.27 5.79
CA THR A 305 13.25 -7.58 6.03
C THR A 305 13.31 -8.49 4.81
N GLY A 306 12.61 -8.12 3.73
CA GLY A 306 12.48 -8.93 2.53
C GLY A 306 11.33 -9.93 2.58
N LEU A 307 10.63 -10.06 3.71
CA LEU A 307 9.44 -10.89 3.82
C LEU A 307 8.29 -10.27 3.02
N PRO A 308 7.57 -11.05 2.20
CA PRO A 308 6.42 -10.57 1.46
C PRO A 308 5.26 -10.22 2.41
N ARG A 309 4.30 -9.44 1.91
CA ARG A 309 3.00 -9.32 2.56
C ARG A 309 2.28 -10.66 2.47
N GLN A 310 1.75 -11.15 3.58
CA GLN A 310 1.10 -12.45 3.67
C GLN A 310 -0.06 -12.34 4.66
N ASP A 311 -1.20 -11.82 4.17
CA ASP A 311 -2.33 -11.47 5.01
C ASP A 311 -3.50 -12.47 4.88
N LEU A 312 -3.60 -13.25 3.79
CA LEU A 312 -4.76 -14.13 3.58
C LEU A 312 -4.86 -15.20 4.67
N GLU A 313 -3.76 -15.72 5.19
CA GLU A 313 -3.78 -16.76 6.21
C GLU A 313 -4.49 -16.30 7.49
N TRP A 314 -4.28 -15.06 7.92
CA TRP A 314 -4.95 -14.56 9.12
C TRP A 314 -6.30 -13.89 8.84
N ILE A 315 -6.60 -13.54 7.58
CA ILE A 315 -7.92 -13.06 7.17
C ILE A 315 -8.94 -14.20 7.06
N PHE A 316 -8.49 -15.36 6.63
CA PHE A 316 -9.37 -16.51 6.39
C PHE A 316 -9.46 -17.45 7.60
N GLU A 317 -8.44 -17.56 8.45
CA GLU A 317 -8.37 -18.48 9.57
C GLU A 317 -7.91 -17.75 10.84
N PHE A 318 -8.83 -17.11 11.57
CA PHE A 318 -8.49 -16.31 12.75
C PHE A 318 -9.16 -16.77 14.06
N LYS A 319 -10.21 -17.58 14.01
CA LYS A 319 -10.97 -17.99 15.19
C LYS A 319 -10.14 -18.70 16.26
N ASN A 320 -9.22 -19.54 15.80
CA ASN A 320 -8.30 -20.27 16.67
C ASN A 320 -6.89 -19.65 16.70
N ALA A 321 -6.70 -18.52 16.01
CA ALA A 321 -5.42 -17.83 15.99
C ALA A 321 -5.14 -17.16 17.34
N THR A 322 -3.89 -17.24 17.79
CA THR A 322 -3.39 -16.60 19.00
C THR A 322 -2.16 -15.76 18.67
N PRO A 323 -1.72 -14.86 19.55
CA PRO A 323 -0.44 -14.18 19.41
C PRO A 323 0.72 -15.12 19.16
N GLU A 324 0.74 -16.27 19.82
CA GLU A 324 1.78 -17.30 19.66
C GLU A 324 1.72 -17.95 18.28
N SER A 325 0.52 -18.25 17.77
CA SER A 325 0.37 -18.79 16.40
C SER A 325 0.80 -17.77 15.34
N SER A 326 0.59 -16.47 15.58
CA SER A 326 1.10 -15.39 14.71
C SER A 326 2.63 -15.39 14.65
N LEU A 327 3.31 -15.54 15.79
CA LEU A 327 4.77 -15.66 15.83
C LEU A 327 5.25 -16.95 15.17
N ALA A 328 4.52 -18.05 15.33
CA ALA A 328 4.83 -19.32 14.69
C ALA A 328 4.70 -19.24 13.16
N LEU A 329 3.72 -18.51 12.64
CA LEU A 329 3.53 -18.30 11.20
C LEU A 329 4.74 -17.57 10.57
N LEU A 330 5.34 -16.60 11.26
CA LEU A 330 6.60 -15.99 10.82
C LEU A 330 7.72 -17.02 10.57
N GLY A 331 7.76 -18.09 11.35
CA GLY A 331 8.72 -19.19 11.20
C GLY A 331 8.59 -19.97 9.89
N THR A 332 7.52 -19.79 9.14
CA THR A 332 7.28 -20.41 7.82
C THR A 332 7.58 -19.49 6.65
N MET A 333 7.63 -18.16 6.89
CA MET A 333 7.77 -17.15 5.83
C MET A 333 9.19 -17.07 5.28
N GLN A 334 9.30 -17.08 3.96
CA GLN A 334 10.56 -16.94 3.24
C GLN A 334 10.70 -15.53 2.65
N PRO A 335 11.88 -14.90 2.73
CA PRO A 335 12.10 -13.63 2.07
C PRO A 335 12.07 -13.78 0.54
N THR A 336 11.39 -12.87 -0.15
CA THR A 336 11.31 -12.79 -1.62
C THR A 336 12.21 -11.71 -2.22
N SER A 337 12.82 -10.88 -1.37
CA SER A 337 13.87 -9.92 -1.73
C SER A 337 14.99 -9.94 -0.69
N LYS A 338 16.12 -9.29 -1.01
CA LYS A 338 17.22 -9.17 -0.05
C LYS A 338 16.83 -8.24 1.10
N TYR A 339 17.39 -8.52 2.26
CA TYR A 339 17.26 -7.71 3.45
C TYR A 339 17.70 -6.25 3.18
N GLY A 340 16.83 -5.28 3.48
CA GLY A 340 17.08 -3.85 3.26
C GLY A 340 16.93 -3.38 1.80
N GLU A 341 16.57 -4.27 0.86
CA GLU A 341 16.55 -3.92 -0.57
C GLU A 341 15.31 -3.12 -0.98
N VAL A 342 14.13 -3.58 -0.58
CA VAL A 342 12.85 -2.97 -0.96
C VAL A 342 11.87 -2.94 0.20
N PHE A 343 10.90 -2.04 0.08
CA PHE A 343 9.76 -1.98 0.98
C PHE A 343 8.83 -3.17 0.73
N GLN A 344 8.64 -4.00 1.74
CA GLN A 344 7.64 -5.06 1.77
C GLN A 344 6.92 -5.03 3.13
N TYR A 345 5.67 -4.61 3.12
CA TYR A 345 4.90 -4.39 4.34
C TYR A 345 4.49 -5.72 4.99
N SER A 346 4.71 -5.89 6.29
CA SER A 346 4.35 -7.10 7.02
C SER A 346 3.64 -6.80 8.34
N ASN A 347 2.36 -7.16 8.43
CA ASN A 347 1.59 -7.06 9.67
C ASN A 347 2.09 -8.06 10.71
N LEU A 348 2.52 -9.25 10.32
CA LEU A 348 3.04 -10.27 11.22
C LEU A 348 4.32 -9.81 11.93
N MET A 349 5.25 -9.18 11.20
CA MET A 349 6.47 -8.60 11.79
C MET A 349 6.15 -7.47 12.77
N ALA A 350 5.20 -6.60 12.43
CA ALA A 350 4.75 -5.54 13.32
C ALA A 350 4.06 -6.08 14.58
N SER A 351 3.32 -7.18 14.45
CA SER A 351 2.73 -7.89 15.59
C SER A 351 3.80 -8.46 16.51
N ALA A 352 4.82 -9.09 15.94
CA ALA A 352 5.96 -9.60 16.70
C ALA A 352 6.64 -8.49 17.52
N ALA A 353 6.82 -7.30 16.95
CA ALA A 353 7.39 -6.16 17.67
C ALA A 353 6.62 -5.82 18.96
N GLY A 354 5.29 -5.72 18.87
CA GLY A 354 4.44 -5.43 20.03
C GLY A 354 4.44 -6.55 21.07
N TYR A 355 4.33 -7.79 20.63
CA TYR A 355 4.30 -8.93 21.55
C TYR A 355 5.64 -9.15 22.25
N ILE A 356 6.75 -9.02 21.55
CA ILE A 356 8.09 -9.10 22.14
C ILE A 356 8.30 -7.97 23.17
N GLY A 357 7.95 -6.73 22.82
CA GLY A 357 8.02 -5.60 23.75
C GLY A 357 7.17 -5.83 25.01
N ALA A 358 5.95 -6.29 24.85
CA ALA A 358 5.03 -6.56 25.96
C ALA A 358 5.49 -7.73 26.85
N HIS A 359 6.05 -8.78 26.26
CA HIS A 359 6.67 -9.88 27.03
C HIS A 359 7.81 -9.40 27.94
N LEU A 360 8.60 -8.42 27.51
CA LEU A 360 9.65 -7.85 28.36
C LEU A 360 9.10 -6.99 29.51
N VAL A 361 7.85 -6.51 29.40
CA VAL A 361 7.14 -5.82 30.49
C VAL A 361 6.48 -6.81 31.44
N PHE A 362 5.81 -7.82 30.90
CA PHE A 362 5.01 -8.80 31.62
C PHE A 362 5.34 -10.24 31.20
N PRO A 363 6.50 -10.78 31.57
CA PRO A 363 7.01 -12.08 31.06
C PRO A 363 6.13 -13.26 31.42
N ASP A 364 5.34 -13.17 32.49
CA ASP A 364 4.49 -14.26 32.99
C ASP A 364 3.04 -14.21 32.47
N ARG A 365 2.71 -13.19 31.63
CA ARG A 365 1.37 -13.07 31.02
C ARG A 365 1.36 -13.67 29.63
N GLU A 366 0.16 -14.14 29.18
CA GLU A 366 -0.10 -14.47 27.78
C GLU A 366 0.19 -13.24 26.91
N LEU A 367 0.79 -13.41 25.71
CA LEU A 367 1.33 -12.34 24.89
C LEU A 367 0.31 -11.23 24.58
N GLY A 368 -0.93 -11.61 24.26
CA GLY A 368 -1.97 -10.66 23.95
C GLY A 368 -2.39 -9.85 25.17
N ALA A 369 -2.60 -10.50 26.31
CA ALA A 369 -2.93 -9.84 27.57
C ALA A 369 -1.79 -8.96 28.07
N ALA A 370 -0.54 -9.39 27.86
CA ALA A 370 0.66 -8.60 28.14
C ALA A 370 0.70 -7.33 27.31
N TYR A 371 0.41 -7.44 26.01
CA TYR A 371 0.40 -6.29 25.10
C TYR A 371 -0.70 -5.29 25.45
N ASP A 372 -1.92 -5.77 25.69
CA ASP A 372 -3.05 -4.90 26.05
C ASP A 372 -2.75 -4.13 27.33
N ALA A 373 -2.20 -4.81 28.35
CA ALA A 373 -1.81 -4.18 29.61
C ALA A 373 -0.65 -3.18 29.44
N ALA A 374 0.38 -3.56 28.68
CA ALA A 374 1.53 -2.66 28.45
C ALA A 374 1.10 -1.37 27.72
N MET A 375 0.25 -1.49 26.69
CA MET A 375 -0.27 -0.34 25.99
C MET A 375 -1.17 0.53 26.86
N GLN A 376 -2.04 -0.09 27.67
CA GLN A 376 -2.92 0.65 28.57
C GLN A 376 -2.11 1.43 29.61
N GLU A 377 -1.22 0.75 30.34
CA GLU A 377 -0.51 1.34 31.49
C GLU A 377 0.57 2.34 31.07
N ARG A 378 1.23 2.10 29.91
CA ARG A 378 2.40 2.87 29.50
C ARG A 378 2.09 3.94 28.45
N ILE A 379 1.08 3.71 27.60
CA ILE A 379 0.77 4.61 26.48
C ILE A 379 -0.57 5.30 26.71
N PHE A 380 -1.68 4.56 26.82
CA PHE A 380 -3.02 5.16 26.84
C PHE A 380 -3.29 5.98 28.10
N ASP A 381 -2.99 5.43 29.27
CA ASP A 381 -3.22 6.13 30.54
C ASP A 381 -2.36 7.39 30.68
N PRO A 382 -1.03 7.38 30.43
CA PRO A 382 -0.21 8.58 30.50
C PRO A 382 -0.64 9.68 29.50
N LEU A 383 -1.11 9.30 28.31
CA LEU A 383 -1.62 10.23 27.29
C LEU A 383 -3.06 10.69 27.57
N GLY A 384 -3.77 10.04 28.50
CA GLY A 384 -5.17 10.33 28.77
C GLY A 384 -6.11 9.87 27.67
N MET A 385 -5.74 8.84 26.90
CA MET A 385 -6.53 8.23 25.82
C MET A 385 -7.57 7.25 26.43
N LYS A 386 -8.58 7.79 27.07
CA LYS A 386 -9.50 7.05 27.96
C LYS A 386 -10.43 6.07 27.26
N SER A 387 -10.77 6.35 26.01
CA SER A 387 -11.69 5.54 25.20
C SER A 387 -10.97 4.50 24.36
N THR A 388 -9.66 4.67 24.20
CA THR A 388 -8.81 3.81 23.36
C THR A 388 -8.67 2.42 23.96
N THR A 389 -8.85 1.36 23.12
CA THR A 389 -8.87 -0.02 23.60
C THR A 389 -8.57 -1.03 22.48
N PHE A 390 -8.09 -2.21 22.88
CA PHE A 390 -8.04 -3.41 22.02
C PHE A 390 -9.22 -4.36 22.27
N ASN A 391 -10.10 -4.04 23.23
CA ASN A 391 -11.27 -4.87 23.52
C ASN A 391 -12.41 -4.52 22.55
N MET A 392 -12.63 -5.36 21.53
CA MET A 392 -13.70 -5.21 20.55
C MET A 392 -15.09 -5.08 21.19
N ALA A 393 -15.42 -5.95 22.16
CA ALA A 393 -16.73 -5.93 22.81
C ALA A 393 -16.97 -4.58 23.50
N ARG A 394 -16.00 -4.08 24.28
CA ARG A 394 -16.07 -2.77 24.91
C ARG A 394 -16.24 -1.64 23.90
N ALA A 395 -15.53 -1.70 22.77
CA ALA A 395 -15.62 -0.68 21.73
C ALA A 395 -17.02 -0.66 21.10
N LEU A 396 -17.59 -1.83 20.82
CA LEU A 396 -18.87 -1.99 20.14
C LEU A 396 -20.09 -1.72 21.05
N GLU A 397 -19.95 -1.81 22.38
CA GLU A 397 -21.02 -1.44 23.34
C GLU A 397 -21.23 0.07 23.42
N GLY A 398 -20.25 0.87 23.04
CA GLY A 398 -20.23 2.32 23.27
C GLY A 398 -20.56 3.18 22.05
N ASN A 399 -20.00 4.38 22.11
CA ASN A 399 -20.04 5.36 21.01
C ASN A 399 -19.05 4.95 19.92
N HIS A 400 -19.47 4.10 18.98
CA HIS A 400 -18.65 3.66 17.86
C HIS A 400 -19.33 3.93 16.51
N ALA A 401 -18.57 3.98 15.45
CA ALA A 401 -19.04 4.01 14.08
C ALA A 401 -19.09 2.59 13.50
N SER A 402 -20.16 2.25 12.79
CA SER A 402 -20.27 1.00 12.02
C SER A 402 -19.40 1.05 10.75
N PRO A 403 -18.85 -0.08 10.29
CA PRO A 403 -18.07 -0.12 9.05
C PRO A 403 -18.97 0.01 7.82
N HIS A 404 -18.46 0.61 6.73
CA HIS A 404 -19.16 0.74 5.46
C HIS A 404 -18.21 0.47 4.30
N GLY A 405 -18.75 -0.09 3.23
CA GLY A 405 -18.12 -0.21 1.92
C GLY A 405 -19.14 0.11 0.83
N ASP A 406 -18.74 0.04 -0.42
CA ASP A 406 -19.69 0.09 -1.51
C ASP A 406 -20.32 -1.29 -1.72
N ASP A 407 -21.60 -1.32 -2.11
CA ASP A 407 -22.19 -2.52 -2.66
C ASP A 407 -21.71 -2.74 -4.11
N ILE A 408 -22.10 -3.85 -4.69
CA ILE A 408 -21.70 -4.23 -6.06
C ILE A 408 -22.10 -3.20 -7.14
N ASP A 409 -23.04 -2.32 -6.87
CA ASP A 409 -23.50 -1.25 -7.76
C ASP A 409 -22.84 0.10 -7.40
N GLY A 410 -21.89 0.13 -6.47
CA GLY A 410 -21.15 1.31 -6.05
C GLY A 410 -21.92 2.23 -5.12
N LYS A 411 -22.90 1.71 -4.38
CA LYS A 411 -23.63 2.47 -3.38
C LYS A 411 -23.09 2.19 -1.99
N PRO A 412 -22.90 3.21 -1.16
CA PRO A 412 -22.49 3.00 0.23
C PRO A 412 -23.46 2.08 0.99
N ALA A 413 -22.93 1.09 1.66
CA ALA A 413 -23.67 0.10 2.42
C ALA A 413 -22.99 -0.23 3.74
N VAL A 414 -23.78 -0.60 4.76
CA VAL A 414 -23.26 -1.08 6.04
C VAL A 414 -22.62 -2.45 5.85
N ALA A 415 -21.46 -2.65 6.44
CA ALA A 415 -20.73 -3.91 6.43
C ALA A 415 -20.84 -4.64 7.78
N ASP A 416 -20.49 -5.91 7.78
CA ASP A 416 -20.41 -6.72 9.00
C ASP A 416 -19.04 -6.51 9.67
N VAL A 417 -19.05 -6.06 10.93
CA VAL A 417 -17.85 -5.88 11.74
C VAL A 417 -17.15 -7.21 12.09
N ALA A 418 -17.81 -8.34 11.88
CA ALA A 418 -17.26 -9.67 12.18
C ALA A 418 -15.94 -9.92 11.44
N PHE A 419 -15.78 -9.39 10.22
CA PHE A 419 -14.55 -9.50 9.45
C PHE A 419 -13.36 -8.83 10.14
N ASP A 420 -13.58 -7.75 10.90
CA ASP A 420 -12.52 -6.99 11.58
C ASP A 420 -11.91 -7.74 12.79
N TYR A 421 -12.56 -8.82 13.27
CA TYR A 421 -11.97 -9.66 14.32
C TYR A 421 -10.69 -10.36 13.85
N ALA A 422 -10.47 -10.49 12.54
CA ALA A 422 -9.27 -11.07 11.97
C ALA A 422 -7.96 -10.41 12.44
N ILE A 423 -7.99 -9.12 12.79
CA ILE A 423 -6.80 -8.41 13.27
C ILE A 423 -6.46 -8.71 14.75
N MET A 424 -7.38 -9.28 15.52
CA MET A 424 -7.21 -9.39 16.97
C MET A 424 -6.03 -10.28 17.42
N PRO A 425 -5.72 -11.41 16.78
CA PRO A 425 -4.47 -12.14 17.03
C PRO A 425 -3.21 -11.38 16.63
N HIS A 426 -3.35 -10.32 15.81
CA HIS A 426 -2.29 -9.50 15.25
C HIS A 426 -2.41 -8.03 15.68
N ARG A 427 -3.13 -7.74 16.78
CA ARG A 427 -3.53 -6.39 17.17
C ARG A 427 -2.40 -5.36 17.37
N PRO A 428 -1.13 -5.71 17.64
CA PRO A 428 -0.05 -4.73 17.63
C PRO A 428 0.18 -4.08 16.26
N ALA A 429 -0.25 -4.74 15.19
CA ALA A 429 -0.15 -4.21 13.84
C ALA A 429 -1.32 -3.31 13.44
N GLY A 430 -2.50 -3.46 14.10
CA GLY A 430 -3.67 -2.74 13.57
C GLY A 430 -4.97 -2.80 14.38
N GLY A 431 -4.98 -3.36 15.60
CA GLY A 431 -6.23 -3.70 16.31
C GLY A 431 -6.80 -2.61 17.21
N VAL A 432 -6.23 -1.40 17.23
CA VAL A 432 -6.70 -0.36 18.16
C VAL A 432 -8.01 0.27 17.71
N TRP A 433 -8.97 0.37 18.65
CA TRP A 433 -10.12 1.24 18.59
C TRP A 433 -9.83 2.53 19.33
N THR A 434 -10.06 3.67 18.69
CA THR A 434 -9.78 4.98 19.27
C THR A 434 -10.71 6.05 18.67
N SER A 435 -10.75 7.22 19.32
CA SER A 435 -11.46 8.41 18.85
C SER A 435 -10.47 9.47 18.35
N ALA A 436 -10.97 10.47 17.64
CA ALA A 436 -10.13 11.59 17.22
C ALA A 436 -9.63 12.39 18.44
N ASN A 437 -10.46 12.53 19.49
CA ASN A 437 -10.08 13.17 20.77
C ASN A 437 -8.93 12.41 21.45
N ASP A 438 -8.91 11.09 21.45
CA ASP A 438 -7.84 10.32 22.07
C ASP A 438 -6.58 10.33 21.17
N LEU A 439 -6.73 10.07 19.86
CA LEU A 439 -5.59 9.91 18.97
C LEU A 439 -4.82 11.21 18.73
N ILE A 440 -5.46 12.38 18.84
CA ILE A 440 -4.77 13.67 18.72
C ILE A 440 -3.76 13.88 19.86
N ARG A 441 -3.96 13.27 21.04
CA ARG A 441 -3.03 13.34 22.17
C ARG A 441 -1.73 12.60 21.89
N TYR A 442 -1.80 11.51 21.13
CA TYR A 442 -0.60 10.85 20.60
C TYR A 442 0.16 11.78 19.62
N VAL A 443 -0.57 12.49 18.75
CA VAL A 443 0.04 13.48 17.84
C VAL A 443 0.65 14.65 18.60
N GLU A 444 0.02 15.13 19.67
CA GLU A 444 0.59 16.16 20.56
C GLU A 444 1.92 15.69 21.19
N LEU A 445 1.98 14.45 21.69
CA LEU A 445 3.23 13.87 22.23
C LEU A 445 4.35 13.84 21.18
N GLU A 446 4.02 13.44 19.94
CA GLU A 446 4.95 13.40 18.83
C GLU A 446 5.52 14.80 18.49
N LEU A 447 4.66 15.83 18.50
CA LEU A 447 5.05 17.22 18.29
C LEU A 447 5.82 17.81 19.49
N ALA A 448 5.48 17.37 20.70
CA ALA A 448 6.15 17.79 21.94
C ALA A 448 7.45 17.00 22.23
N LEU A 449 7.93 16.20 21.27
CA LEU A 449 9.17 15.43 21.39
C LEU A 449 9.20 14.54 22.64
N GLY A 450 8.09 13.84 22.87
CA GLY A 450 7.95 12.87 23.96
C GLY A 450 7.59 13.46 25.33
N LYS A 451 7.30 14.77 25.40
CA LYS A 451 6.93 15.44 26.64
C LYS A 451 5.40 15.50 26.82
N LEU A 452 4.92 15.04 27.94
CA LEU A 452 3.52 15.13 28.35
C LEU A 452 3.11 16.57 28.71
N PRO A 453 1.81 16.91 28.69
CA PRO A 453 1.34 18.26 29.07
C PRO A 453 1.72 18.70 30.48
N ASN A 454 1.89 17.75 31.41
CA ASN A 454 2.37 18.03 32.78
C ASN A 454 3.88 18.27 32.87
N GLY A 455 4.60 18.27 31.76
CA GLY A 455 6.05 18.48 31.69
C GLY A 455 6.90 17.22 31.88
N LYS A 456 6.32 16.08 32.26
CA LYS A 456 7.05 14.80 32.37
C LYS A 456 7.46 14.31 30.99
N GLN A 457 8.71 13.85 30.86
CA GLN A 457 9.18 13.15 29.67
C GLN A 457 8.67 11.70 29.73
N LEU A 458 7.83 11.29 28.78
CA LEU A 458 7.35 9.90 28.65
C LEU A 458 8.41 9.03 27.98
N VAL A 459 8.96 9.52 26.88
CA VAL A 459 10.04 8.87 26.12
C VAL A 459 11.10 9.92 25.77
N SER A 460 12.37 9.56 25.75
CA SER A 460 13.44 10.48 25.35
C SER A 460 13.22 11.00 23.91
N GLN A 461 13.63 12.24 23.67
CA GLN A 461 13.59 12.82 22.33
C GLN A 461 14.40 11.96 21.33
N GLU A 462 15.54 11.41 21.77
CA GLU A 462 16.40 10.57 20.94
C GLU A 462 15.64 9.34 20.43
N ASN A 463 15.04 8.55 21.33
CA ASN A 463 14.33 7.32 20.98
C ASN A 463 12.98 7.59 20.27
N LEU A 464 12.31 8.72 20.58
CA LEU A 464 11.16 9.15 19.80
C LEU A 464 11.53 9.40 18.34
N LEU A 465 12.60 10.17 18.09
CA LEU A 465 13.05 10.55 16.75
C LEU A 465 13.70 9.39 16.00
N ALA A 466 14.30 8.41 16.67
CA ALA A 466 14.85 7.21 16.05
C ALA A 466 13.81 6.48 15.15
N ARG A 467 12.51 6.55 15.53
CA ARG A 467 11.43 5.91 14.78
C ARG A 467 11.15 6.54 13.40
N ARG A 468 11.57 7.80 13.21
CA ARG A 468 11.41 8.57 11.96
C ARG A 468 12.64 8.48 11.04
N ILE A 469 13.73 7.83 11.50
CA ILE A 469 14.91 7.62 10.68
C ILE A 469 14.56 6.71 9.50
N PRO A 470 14.89 7.11 8.26
CA PRO A 470 14.62 6.30 7.09
C PRO A 470 15.22 4.89 7.19
N GLN A 471 14.38 3.87 7.04
CA GLN A 471 14.80 2.47 6.96
C GLN A 471 14.77 1.97 5.51
N VAL A 472 13.73 2.38 4.76
CA VAL A 472 13.55 2.00 3.36
C VAL A 472 12.77 3.08 2.60
N PRO A 473 13.11 3.38 1.33
CA PRO A 473 12.32 4.29 0.50
C PRO A 473 11.00 3.64 0.08
N ILE A 474 9.91 4.44 0.02
CA ILE A 474 8.57 4.02 -0.41
C ILE A 474 8.06 4.78 -1.64
N GLY A 475 8.85 5.71 -2.18
CA GLY A 475 8.53 6.53 -3.34
C GLY A 475 9.55 7.64 -3.51
N GLU A 476 9.20 8.64 -4.32
CA GLU A 476 10.00 9.84 -4.46
C GLU A 476 9.86 10.72 -3.21
N ASP A 477 10.98 11.07 -2.57
CA ASP A 477 11.04 11.89 -1.35
C ASP A 477 10.21 11.32 -0.16
N GLN A 478 9.89 10.03 -0.18
CA GLN A 478 9.11 9.35 0.85
C GLN A 478 9.87 8.15 1.40
N THR A 479 9.89 8.02 2.72
CA THR A 479 10.59 6.93 3.40
C THR A 479 9.73 6.33 4.52
N TYR A 480 9.95 5.05 4.81
CA TYR A 480 9.37 4.36 5.94
C TYR A 480 10.42 4.21 7.04
N GLY A 481 10.05 4.55 8.26
CA GLY A 481 10.84 4.37 9.46
C GLY A 481 10.38 3.15 10.27
N MET A 482 10.13 3.31 11.56
CA MET A 482 9.59 2.28 12.44
C MET A 482 8.10 2.55 12.73
N GLY A 483 7.21 2.11 11.80
CA GLY A 483 5.77 2.31 11.91
C GLY A 483 5.32 3.77 11.67
N LEU A 484 6.16 4.57 11.02
CA LEU A 484 5.90 5.95 10.61
C LEU A 484 6.48 6.18 9.21
N GLU A 485 5.74 6.93 8.41
CA GLU A 485 6.16 7.41 7.09
C GLU A 485 6.62 8.87 7.20
N VAL A 486 7.67 9.23 6.46
CA VAL A 486 8.15 10.61 6.35
C VAL A 486 8.08 11.03 4.89
N ASP A 487 7.15 11.94 4.59
CA ASP A 487 6.94 12.51 3.26
C ASP A 487 7.55 13.91 3.18
N LYS A 488 8.51 14.09 2.29
CA LYS A 488 9.18 15.37 2.00
C LYS A 488 8.90 15.86 0.59
N THR A 489 7.87 15.35 -0.08
CA THR A 489 7.52 15.67 -1.47
C THR A 489 7.47 17.16 -1.76
N TYR A 490 7.04 17.97 -0.80
CA TYR A 490 6.95 19.43 -0.95
C TYR A 490 8.02 20.20 -0.15
N GLY A 491 9.12 19.52 0.23
CA GLY A 491 10.28 20.13 0.89
C GLY A 491 10.12 20.42 2.39
N VAL A 492 8.96 20.07 2.96
CA VAL A 492 8.71 20.09 4.41
C VAL A 492 8.34 18.68 4.86
N PRO A 493 8.85 18.19 6.00
CA PRO A 493 8.53 16.87 6.47
C PRO A 493 7.08 16.82 6.99
N VAL A 494 6.29 15.90 6.44
CA VAL A 494 5.04 15.44 7.02
C VAL A 494 5.27 14.02 7.52
N VAL A 495 5.16 13.80 8.81
CA VAL A 495 5.21 12.48 9.40
C VAL A 495 3.78 11.98 9.53
N HIS A 496 3.52 10.76 9.08
CA HIS A 496 2.17 10.20 9.07
C HIS A 496 2.19 8.67 9.07
N HIS A 497 1.04 8.06 9.22
CA HIS A 497 0.82 6.65 8.90
C HIS A 497 -0.66 6.40 8.62
N GLY A 498 -0.96 5.89 7.44
CA GLY A 498 -2.32 5.50 7.09
C GLY A 498 -2.77 4.21 7.76
N GLY A 499 -4.04 4.14 8.14
CA GLY A 499 -4.69 2.93 8.65
C GLY A 499 -5.77 2.42 7.70
N SER A 500 -5.86 1.10 7.55
CA SER A 500 -6.88 0.44 6.72
C SER A 500 -7.34 -0.85 7.37
N MET A 501 -8.60 -0.87 7.79
CA MET A 501 -9.38 -2.07 8.11
C MET A 501 -10.65 -2.07 7.27
N ALA A 502 -11.36 -3.18 7.25
CA ALA A 502 -12.61 -3.33 6.50
C ALA A 502 -13.63 -2.28 6.96
N GLY A 503 -14.00 -1.36 6.06
CA GLY A 503 -14.91 -0.27 6.38
C GLY A 503 -14.35 0.86 7.25
N TYR A 504 -13.06 0.88 7.56
CA TYR A 504 -12.41 1.96 8.31
C TYR A 504 -11.12 2.41 7.65
N LYS A 505 -10.95 3.72 7.50
CA LYS A 505 -9.69 4.32 7.06
C LYS A 505 -9.33 5.48 7.98
N SER A 506 -8.07 5.59 8.31
CA SER A 506 -7.55 6.57 9.26
C SER A 506 -6.20 7.10 8.81
N ASP A 507 -5.82 8.27 9.26
CA ASP A 507 -4.43 8.76 9.18
C ASP A 507 -4.19 9.77 10.29
N ILE A 508 -2.95 9.82 10.76
CA ILE A 508 -2.39 10.88 11.58
C ILE A 508 -1.40 11.66 10.74
N TYR A 509 -1.38 12.97 10.88
CA TYR A 509 -0.42 13.83 10.20
C TYR A 509 0.20 14.79 11.18
N PHE A 510 1.49 14.96 11.14
CA PHE A 510 2.12 16.03 11.87
C PHE A 510 3.32 16.62 11.12
N LEU A 511 3.44 17.95 11.23
CA LEU A 511 4.48 18.76 10.66
C LEU A 511 5.38 19.23 11.79
N PRO A 512 6.47 18.52 12.10
CA PRO A 512 7.29 18.78 13.28
C PRO A 512 7.81 20.22 13.34
N ASP A 513 8.28 20.73 12.19
CA ASP A 513 8.87 22.07 12.09
C ASP A 513 7.83 23.19 12.26
N SER A 514 6.55 22.89 12.09
CA SER A 514 5.46 23.88 12.17
C SER A 514 4.63 23.76 13.44
N GLY A 515 4.78 22.67 14.19
CA GLY A 515 3.99 22.37 15.39
C GLY A 515 2.51 22.13 15.09
N ILE A 516 2.17 21.68 13.86
CA ILE A 516 0.81 21.43 13.40
C ILE A 516 0.60 19.92 13.26
N GLY A 517 -0.58 19.45 13.70
CA GLY A 517 -0.97 18.06 13.54
C GLY A 517 -2.46 17.89 13.26
N ALA A 518 -2.82 16.75 12.71
CA ALA A 518 -4.19 16.38 12.40
C ALA A 518 -4.42 14.87 12.57
N VAL A 519 -5.66 14.52 12.89
CA VAL A 519 -6.18 13.15 12.90
C VAL A 519 -7.41 13.13 12.01
N LEU A 520 -7.50 12.17 11.11
CA LEU A 520 -8.67 11.91 10.28
C LEU A 520 -9.07 10.44 10.39
N LEU A 521 -10.29 10.17 10.85
CA LEU A 521 -10.88 8.84 10.96
C LEU A 521 -12.15 8.79 10.11
N THR A 522 -12.37 7.72 9.36
CA THR A 522 -13.58 7.52 8.54
C THR A 522 -14.12 6.11 8.71
N ASN A 523 -15.43 5.95 8.59
CA ASN A 523 -16.13 4.67 8.67
C ASN A 523 -16.52 4.12 7.28
N SER A 524 -15.62 4.24 6.31
CA SER A 524 -15.83 3.71 4.96
C SER A 524 -14.52 3.34 4.29
N ASP A 525 -14.54 2.27 3.50
CA ASP A 525 -13.39 1.92 2.63
C ASP A 525 -13.02 3.03 1.67
N ASN A 526 -13.99 3.82 1.22
CA ASN A 526 -13.78 4.99 0.36
C ASN A 526 -12.99 6.10 1.05
N GLY A 527 -12.87 6.07 2.38
CA GLY A 527 -11.99 6.96 3.15
C GLY A 527 -10.55 6.92 2.69
N GLY A 528 -10.07 5.78 2.17
CA GLY A 528 -8.72 5.65 1.63
C GLY A 528 -8.42 6.64 0.50
N MET A 529 -9.43 7.03 -0.29
CA MET A 529 -9.31 8.03 -1.34
C MET A 529 -9.26 9.48 -0.83
N LEU A 530 -9.58 9.69 0.46
CA LEU A 530 -9.53 11.00 1.10
C LEU A 530 -8.19 11.29 1.78
N LEU A 531 -7.50 10.28 2.32
CA LEU A 531 -6.33 10.47 3.20
C LEU A 531 -5.20 11.24 2.53
N GLY A 532 -4.77 10.82 1.34
CA GLY A 532 -3.72 11.51 0.57
C GLY A 532 -4.10 12.94 0.16
N PRO A 533 -5.28 13.18 -0.43
CA PRO A 533 -5.78 14.51 -0.71
C PRO A 533 -5.93 15.39 0.54
N PHE A 534 -6.32 14.84 1.70
CA PHE A 534 -6.37 15.63 2.95
C PHE A 534 -4.97 16.08 3.38
N ARG A 535 -3.95 15.22 3.30
CA ARG A 535 -2.55 15.61 3.54
C ARG A 535 -2.13 16.77 2.63
N ARG A 536 -2.46 16.69 1.33
CA ARG A 536 -2.20 17.78 0.41
C ARG A 536 -2.97 19.05 0.79
N ARG A 537 -4.26 18.94 1.14
CA ARG A 537 -5.08 20.08 1.56
C ARG A 537 -4.56 20.76 2.81
N LEU A 538 -4.06 19.97 3.78
CA LEU A 538 -3.42 20.52 4.97
C LEU A 538 -2.22 21.41 4.59
N LEU A 539 -1.37 20.95 3.69
CA LEU A 539 -0.24 21.74 3.18
C LEU A 539 -0.70 22.98 2.39
N GLU A 540 -1.75 22.88 1.58
CA GLU A 540 -2.34 24.00 0.85
C GLU A 540 -2.80 25.11 1.81
N VAL A 541 -3.46 24.74 2.90
CA VAL A 541 -3.96 25.70 3.91
C VAL A 541 -2.82 26.30 4.73
N VAL A 542 -1.89 25.44 5.17
CA VAL A 542 -0.78 25.85 6.06
C VAL A 542 0.25 26.72 5.33
N PHE A 543 0.46 26.53 4.03
CA PHE A 543 1.52 27.22 3.28
C PHE A 543 1.00 28.05 2.09
N ASP A 544 -0.28 28.33 2.01
CA ASP A 544 -0.91 29.02 0.86
C ASP A 544 -0.51 28.36 -0.47
N GLY A 545 -0.62 27.03 -0.51
CA GLY A 545 -0.25 26.22 -1.66
C GLY A 545 -1.29 26.25 -2.76
N LYS A 546 -0.88 25.81 -3.96
CA LYS A 546 -1.80 25.67 -5.10
C LYS A 546 -2.89 24.66 -4.75
N SER A 547 -4.13 24.99 -5.08
CA SER A 547 -5.29 24.12 -4.86
C SER A 547 -5.28 22.93 -5.84
N GLU A 548 -4.92 21.75 -5.37
CA GLU A 548 -4.86 20.49 -6.13
C GLU A 548 -5.72 19.39 -5.49
N ALA A 549 -5.81 19.38 -4.14
CA ALA A 549 -6.44 18.31 -3.37
C ALA A 549 -7.89 18.02 -3.79
N ALA A 550 -8.69 19.05 -4.06
CA ALA A 550 -10.08 18.88 -4.47
C ALA A 550 -10.23 18.21 -5.85
N GLY A 551 -9.30 18.51 -6.77
CA GLY A 551 -9.20 17.87 -8.07
C GLY A 551 -8.81 16.38 -7.92
N ASP A 552 -7.88 16.08 -7.02
CA ASP A 552 -7.46 14.70 -6.74
C ASP A 552 -8.62 13.84 -6.20
N VAL A 553 -9.41 14.35 -5.26
CA VAL A 553 -10.63 13.66 -4.76
C VAL A 553 -11.60 13.39 -5.91
N ALA A 554 -11.88 14.40 -6.75
CA ALA A 554 -12.81 14.24 -7.88
C ALA A 554 -12.30 13.19 -8.88
N GLY A 555 -11.01 13.21 -9.19
CA GLY A 555 -10.40 12.24 -10.11
C GLY A 555 -10.37 10.81 -9.54
N GLN A 556 -10.13 10.65 -8.24
CA GLN A 556 -10.18 9.35 -7.59
C GLN A 556 -11.61 8.79 -7.55
N ALA A 557 -12.60 9.61 -7.17
CA ALA A 557 -14.01 9.22 -7.20
C ALA A 557 -14.47 8.80 -8.60
N ALA A 558 -14.16 9.59 -9.62
CA ALA A 558 -14.52 9.27 -11.00
C ALA A 558 -13.94 7.93 -11.47
N ARG A 559 -12.65 7.67 -11.14
CA ARG A 559 -12.02 6.38 -11.48
C ARG A 559 -12.65 5.22 -10.70
N HIS A 560 -12.84 5.37 -9.39
CA HIS A 560 -13.40 4.35 -8.52
C HIS A 560 -14.75 3.86 -9.05
N TYR A 561 -15.69 4.76 -9.26
CA TYR A 561 -17.02 4.40 -9.76
C TYR A 561 -16.99 3.89 -11.22
N ALA A 562 -16.06 4.36 -12.05
CA ALA A 562 -15.88 3.82 -13.39
C ALA A 562 -15.37 2.36 -13.36
N VAL A 563 -14.47 2.03 -12.43
CA VAL A 563 -13.98 0.65 -12.22
C VAL A 563 -15.12 -0.26 -11.76
N ILE A 564 -15.87 0.14 -10.72
CA ILE A 564 -17.03 -0.64 -10.23
C ILE A 564 -18.04 -0.87 -11.36
N ALA A 565 -18.44 0.18 -12.08
CA ALA A 565 -19.41 0.08 -13.18
C ALA A 565 -18.90 -0.79 -14.33
N ASN A 566 -17.59 -0.85 -14.57
CA ASN A 566 -17.01 -1.72 -15.58
C ASN A 566 -16.99 -3.18 -15.14
N GLU A 567 -16.53 -3.47 -13.91
CA GLU A 567 -16.55 -4.84 -13.35
C GLU A 567 -17.97 -5.36 -13.23
N ARG A 568 -18.92 -4.53 -12.80
CA ARG A 568 -20.34 -4.91 -12.67
C ARG A 568 -20.94 -5.51 -13.94
N LYS A 569 -20.50 -5.04 -15.12
CA LYS A 569 -20.95 -5.55 -16.43
C LYS A 569 -20.50 -6.99 -16.71
N ARG A 570 -19.43 -7.42 -16.08
CA ARG A 570 -18.82 -8.74 -16.26
C ARG A 570 -19.33 -9.77 -15.25
N LEU A 571 -19.97 -9.30 -14.18
CA LEU A 571 -20.48 -10.15 -13.10
C LEU A 571 -21.92 -10.59 -13.35
N VAL A 572 -22.17 -11.88 -13.17
CA VAL A 572 -23.51 -12.46 -13.10
C VAL A 572 -23.92 -12.52 -11.62
N VAL A 573 -24.98 -11.80 -11.28
CA VAL A 573 -25.51 -11.68 -9.91
C VAL A 573 -27.01 -11.93 -9.93
N PRO A 574 -27.52 -12.90 -9.16
CA PRO A 574 -26.80 -13.95 -8.42
C PRO A 574 -25.90 -14.79 -9.31
N ALA A 575 -24.95 -15.53 -8.74
CA ALA A 575 -24.05 -16.41 -9.50
C ALA A 575 -24.81 -17.39 -10.38
N ASP A 576 -24.32 -17.64 -11.60
CA ASP A 576 -24.95 -18.52 -12.58
C ASP A 576 -25.17 -19.93 -12.01
N HIS A 577 -26.43 -20.36 -11.94
CA HIS A 577 -26.81 -21.65 -11.37
C HIS A 577 -26.12 -22.84 -12.07
N SER A 578 -25.90 -22.77 -13.38
CA SER A 578 -25.21 -23.82 -14.12
C SER A 578 -23.72 -23.94 -13.78
N LEU A 579 -23.12 -22.86 -13.31
CA LEU A 579 -21.74 -22.83 -12.81
C LEU A 579 -21.69 -23.25 -11.35
N VAL A 580 -22.62 -22.77 -10.53
CA VAL A 580 -22.74 -23.14 -9.11
C VAL A 580 -22.96 -24.65 -8.95
N SER A 581 -23.76 -25.28 -9.81
CA SER A 581 -24.02 -26.73 -9.78
C SER A 581 -22.76 -27.59 -10.01
N LYS A 582 -21.68 -27.01 -10.52
CA LYS A 582 -20.38 -27.69 -10.69
C LYS A 582 -19.49 -27.61 -9.46
N LEU A 583 -19.82 -26.77 -8.49
CA LEU A 583 -19.08 -26.68 -7.23
C LEU A 583 -19.31 -27.93 -6.35
N ALA A 584 -18.31 -28.28 -5.56
CA ALA A 584 -18.52 -29.17 -4.40
C ALA A 584 -19.23 -28.39 -3.29
N SER A 585 -19.88 -29.09 -2.37
CA SER A 585 -20.51 -28.46 -1.20
C SER A 585 -19.49 -27.97 -0.18
N HIS A 586 -18.28 -28.51 -0.21
CA HIS A 586 -17.22 -28.19 0.74
C HIS A 586 -15.84 -28.26 0.10
N TYR A 587 -14.97 -27.33 0.49
CA TYR A 587 -13.56 -27.25 0.09
C TYR A 587 -12.69 -27.03 1.31
N THR A 588 -11.45 -27.50 1.28
CA THR A 588 -10.47 -27.31 2.36
C THR A 588 -9.13 -26.83 1.81
N SER A 589 -8.49 -25.91 2.49
CA SER A 589 -7.11 -25.48 2.29
C SER A 589 -6.34 -25.67 3.59
N ARG A 590 -5.11 -26.11 3.48
CA ARG A 590 -4.23 -26.26 4.64
C ARG A 590 -3.91 -24.91 5.29
N GLU A 591 -3.77 -23.90 4.48
CA GLU A 591 -3.32 -22.55 4.87
C GLU A 591 -4.49 -21.63 5.24
N LEU A 592 -5.65 -21.82 4.58
CA LEU A 592 -6.78 -20.88 4.65
C LEU A 592 -8.06 -21.50 5.24
N GLY A 593 -7.99 -22.71 5.81
CA GLY A 593 -9.17 -23.35 6.40
C GLY A 593 -10.17 -23.88 5.38
N ASP A 594 -11.44 -23.81 5.69
CA ASP A 594 -12.53 -24.45 4.96
C ASP A 594 -13.49 -23.45 4.29
N ILE A 595 -14.13 -23.87 3.21
CA ILE A 595 -15.24 -23.16 2.58
C ILE A 595 -16.45 -24.10 2.49
N ALA A 596 -17.56 -23.72 3.11
CA ALA A 596 -18.86 -24.35 2.86
C ALA A 596 -19.62 -23.53 1.79
N ILE A 597 -20.18 -24.22 0.78
CA ILE A 597 -20.96 -23.61 -0.28
C ILE A 597 -22.44 -23.71 0.08
N LEU A 598 -23.05 -22.60 0.43
CA LEU A 598 -24.44 -22.50 0.83
C LEU A 598 -25.28 -21.93 -0.32
N ASN A 599 -26.39 -22.60 -0.64
CA ASN A 599 -27.34 -22.14 -1.67
C ASN A 599 -28.70 -21.92 -1.00
N ASP A 600 -29.18 -20.68 -0.99
CA ASP A 600 -30.47 -20.31 -0.46
C ASP A 600 -31.17 -19.31 -1.39
N ASN A 601 -32.42 -19.60 -1.74
CA ASN A 601 -33.29 -18.73 -2.55
C ASN A 601 -32.64 -18.20 -3.84
N GLY A 602 -31.80 -19.02 -4.49
CA GLY A 602 -31.10 -18.66 -5.73
C GLY A 602 -29.84 -17.80 -5.53
N SER A 603 -29.45 -17.55 -4.27
CA SER A 603 -28.17 -16.90 -3.95
C SER A 603 -27.18 -17.94 -3.46
N THR A 604 -25.91 -17.80 -3.87
CA THR A 604 -24.80 -18.61 -3.40
C THR A 604 -23.94 -17.83 -2.44
N THR A 605 -23.67 -18.40 -1.28
CA THR A 605 -22.79 -17.82 -0.24
C THR A 605 -21.62 -18.75 -0.01
N PHE A 606 -20.41 -18.19 0.01
CA PHE A 606 -19.21 -18.86 0.52
C PHE A 606 -19.10 -18.55 2.01
N ASP A 607 -19.14 -19.60 2.82
CA ASP A 607 -19.02 -19.53 4.28
C ASP A 607 -17.65 -20.07 4.68
N PHE A 608 -16.81 -19.19 5.24
CA PHE A 608 -15.45 -19.47 5.66
C PHE A 608 -15.36 -19.80 7.16
N GLY A 609 -16.49 -19.93 7.82
CA GLY A 609 -16.57 -20.20 9.26
C GLY A 609 -16.54 -18.94 10.11
N GLU A 610 -15.53 -18.10 9.97
CA GLU A 610 -15.38 -16.86 10.71
C GLU A 610 -16.17 -15.71 10.08
N TRP A 611 -16.26 -15.69 8.78
CA TRP A 611 -17.04 -14.74 8.00
C TRP A 611 -17.61 -15.42 6.76
N LYS A 612 -18.49 -14.74 6.08
CA LYS A 612 -19.12 -15.24 4.86
C LYS A 612 -19.44 -14.10 3.91
N SER A 613 -19.57 -14.44 2.64
CA SER A 613 -20.02 -13.48 1.61
C SER A 613 -20.84 -14.18 0.54
N LYS A 614 -21.84 -13.48 0.03
CA LYS A 614 -22.45 -13.81 -1.24
C LYS A 614 -21.41 -13.73 -2.35
N VAL A 615 -21.59 -14.52 -3.40
CA VAL A 615 -20.70 -14.51 -4.55
C VAL A 615 -21.44 -14.22 -5.85
N ALA A 616 -20.74 -13.50 -6.74
CA ALA A 616 -21.06 -13.42 -8.15
C ALA A 616 -20.24 -14.44 -8.94
N SER A 617 -20.65 -14.78 -10.15
CA SER A 617 -19.82 -15.54 -11.09
C SER A 617 -19.35 -14.68 -12.25
N ARG A 618 -18.14 -14.98 -12.77
CA ARG A 618 -17.55 -14.33 -13.93
C ARG A 618 -16.90 -15.38 -14.83
N LYS A 619 -17.14 -15.27 -16.15
CA LYS A 619 -16.36 -15.98 -17.15
C LYS A 619 -15.21 -15.08 -17.59
N ASN A 620 -13.98 -15.55 -17.41
CA ASN A 620 -12.75 -14.84 -17.77
C ASN A 620 -12.44 -14.99 -19.27
N ASP A 621 -11.59 -14.11 -19.80
CA ASP A 621 -11.26 -14.08 -21.23
C ASP A 621 -10.48 -15.32 -21.68
N ASP A 622 -9.77 -16.00 -20.76
CA ASP A 622 -9.11 -17.30 -20.99
C ASP A 622 -10.05 -18.50 -20.89
N GLY A 623 -11.35 -18.27 -20.69
CA GLY A 623 -12.38 -19.30 -20.57
C GLY A 623 -12.52 -19.88 -19.16
N THR A 624 -11.69 -19.51 -18.20
CA THR A 624 -11.84 -19.91 -16.79
C THR A 624 -13.06 -19.26 -16.15
N ILE A 625 -13.51 -19.81 -15.05
CA ILE A 625 -14.64 -19.30 -14.26
C ILE A 625 -14.13 -18.84 -12.91
N SER A 626 -14.54 -17.66 -12.49
CA SER A 626 -14.31 -17.14 -11.17
C SER A 626 -15.61 -16.97 -10.39
N PHE A 627 -15.56 -17.27 -9.09
CA PHE A 627 -16.54 -16.83 -8.10
C PHE A 627 -15.91 -15.70 -7.28
N ILE A 628 -16.61 -14.59 -7.14
CA ILE A 628 -16.07 -13.36 -6.54
C ILE A 628 -17.01 -12.95 -5.41
N THR A 629 -16.46 -12.72 -4.22
CA THR A 629 -17.21 -12.20 -3.08
C THR A 629 -17.74 -10.80 -3.39
N ILE A 630 -18.96 -10.48 -2.88
CA ILE A 630 -19.68 -9.24 -3.25
C ILE A 630 -20.32 -8.49 -2.08
N ASP A 631 -20.16 -8.97 -0.85
CA ASP A 631 -20.68 -8.24 0.30
C ASP A 631 -19.72 -7.08 0.65
N PRO A 632 -20.26 -5.92 1.11
CA PRO A 632 -19.47 -4.73 1.41
C PRO A 632 -18.27 -5.04 2.31
N THR A 633 -17.12 -4.43 2.03
CA THR A 633 -15.82 -4.52 2.74
C THR A 633 -15.06 -5.85 2.61
N ASN A 634 -15.72 -6.94 2.26
CA ASN A 634 -15.09 -8.21 1.93
C ASN A 634 -15.40 -8.68 0.50
N ASP A 635 -15.75 -7.74 -0.36
CA ASP A 635 -15.89 -7.93 -1.80
C ASP A 635 -14.51 -8.09 -2.50
N GLY A 636 -14.54 -8.72 -3.67
CA GLY A 636 -13.35 -8.80 -4.54
C GLY A 636 -12.42 -9.99 -4.29
N PHE A 637 -12.64 -10.85 -3.28
CA PHE A 637 -11.91 -12.12 -3.20
C PHE A 637 -12.32 -13.01 -4.36
N GLU A 638 -11.36 -13.30 -5.25
CA GLU A 638 -11.60 -14.04 -6.47
C GLU A 638 -11.13 -15.49 -6.36
N PHE A 639 -12.07 -16.43 -6.49
CA PHE A 639 -11.86 -17.86 -6.45
C PHE A 639 -11.98 -18.43 -7.87
N VAL A 640 -10.86 -18.79 -8.48
CA VAL A 640 -10.83 -19.38 -9.84
C VAL A 640 -11.11 -20.87 -9.74
N MET A 641 -12.17 -21.31 -10.41
CA MET A 641 -12.54 -22.73 -10.46
C MET A 641 -11.58 -23.50 -11.37
N GLY A 642 -11.15 -24.67 -10.94
CA GLY A 642 -10.28 -25.55 -11.70
C GLY A 642 -10.38 -27.02 -11.26
N GLU A 643 -9.46 -27.83 -11.79
CA GLU A 643 -9.28 -29.22 -11.43
C GLU A 643 -7.79 -29.54 -11.24
N ARG A 644 -7.44 -30.23 -10.17
CA ARG A 644 -6.08 -30.71 -9.89
C ARG A 644 -6.14 -32.16 -9.40
N ALA A 645 -5.35 -33.03 -10.01
CA ALA A 645 -5.30 -34.47 -9.66
C ALA A 645 -6.68 -35.15 -9.61
N GLY A 646 -7.60 -34.77 -10.52
CA GLY A 646 -8.94 -35.34 -10.60
C GLY A 646 -9.93 -34.84 -9.55
N LYS A 647 -9.57 -33.80 -8.78
CA LYS A 647 -10.41 -33.14 -7.79
C LYS A 647 -10.71 -31.69 -8.22
N ARG A 648 -11.92 -31.23 -7.91
CA ARG A 648 -12.29 -29.85 -8.10
C ARG A 648 -11.52 -28.95 -7.12
N VAL A 649 -11.05 -27.81 -7.59
CA VAL A 649 -10.34 -26.83 -6.76
C VAL A 649 -10.90 -25.43 -6.95
N LEU A 650 -10.75 -24.62 -5.93
CA LEU A 650 -10.89 -23.17 -5.98
C LEU A 650 -9.53 -22.55 -5.66
N VAL A 651 -9.03 -21.69 -6.52
CA VAL A 651 -7.71 -21.07 -6.40
C VAL A 651 -7.89 -19.59 -6.10
N ILE A 652 -7.32 -19.13 -4.98
CA ILE A 652 -7.24 -17.71 -4.62
C ILE A 652 -5.77 -17.28 -4.57
N ARG A 653 -5.53 -16.02 -4.89
CA ARG A 653 -4.16 -15.47 -4.94
C ARG A 653 -4.10 -14.11 -4.25
N ASP A 654 -2.98 -13.85 -3.61
CA ASP A 654 -2.47 -12.50 -3.40
C ASP A 654 -1.34 -12.21 -4.41
N GLY A 655 -0.70 -11.04 -4.32
CA GLY A 655 0.32 -10.68 -5.28
C GLY A 655 1.47 -11.67 -5.39
N GLN A 656 1.93 -12.25 -4.29
CA GLN A 656 3.11 -13.14 -4.29
C GLN A 656 2.80 -14.62 -4.01
N HIS A 657 1.58 -14.97 -3.55
CA HIS A 657 1.20 -16.34 -3.18
C HIS A 657 0.00 -16.86 -3.95
N GLU A 658 -0.10 -18.18 -4.02
CA GLU A 658 -1.25 -18.91 -4.54
C GLU A 658 -1.69 -19.95 -3.51
N TYR A 659 -2.99 -19.95 -3.20
CA TYR A 659 -3.61 -20.87 -2.28
C TYR A 659 -4.67 -21.71 -2.99
N VAL A 660 -4.79 -22.98 -2.58
CA VAL A 660 -5.67 -23.93 -3.22
C VAL A 660 -6.61 -24.53 -2.20
N PHE A 661 -7.89 -24.34 -2.40
CA PHE A 661 -8.94 -25.07 -1.73
C PHE A 661 -9.30 -26.30 -2.57
N THR A 662 -9.19 -27.50 -2.03
CA THR A 662 -9.51 -28.75 -2.70
C THR A 662 -10.82 -29.28 -2.18
N GLU A 663 -11.68 -29.85 -3.07
CA GLU A 663 -12.93 -30.45 -2.64
C GLU A 663 -12.71 -31.50 -1.55
N ALA A 664 -13.46 -31.36 -0.45
CA ALA A 664 -13.54 -32.33 0.62
C ALA A 664 -14.64 -33.37 0.32
N THR A 665 -14.37 -34.62 0.69
CA THR A 665 -15.33 -35.75 0.51
C THR A 665 -16.42 -35.72 1.57
#